data_e74b2e279a3c03d89982ec913744e27d
#
_entry.id   e74b2e279a3c03d89982ec913744e27d
#
_cell.length_a   1.000
_cell.length_b   1.000
_cell.length_c   1.000
_cell.angle_alpha   90.00
_cell.angle_beta   90.00
_cell.angle_gamma   90.00
#
_symmetry.space_group_name_H-M   'P 1'
#
loop_
_entity.id
_entity.type
_entity.pdbx_description
1 polymer ?
#
loop_
_entity_poly.entity_id
_entity_poly.type
_entity_poly.pdbx_seq_one_letter_code
_entity_poly.pdbx_strand_id
1 'polypeptide(L)'
;MKIGNNYLAILGVTTVTTVMSCSPTKKEYTSFELYPVRTGSLTEMEYTPLATKFFLWSPTAEEVRLMLYDAGEGGHAYETVKMELGENGTWTTSVDKDLLGKYYAFNVKINDKWQGDTPGINAHAVGVNGKRAAIIDWKTTNPEGWESDRRPSLKSPADMIIYEMHHRDFSVDSTSGIKNKGKYLALTEHGTVNSGNQPTGIDHLVELGVTHVHLLPSSDYASIDETKLDENHYNWGYDPVNYNVPDGSYSTDPYQPTVRVKEFKQMVQALHRAGIRVIMDVVYNHTFNTLESNFERTVPGYFYRQKEDGTLANGSGCGNETASERPMMRKFMIESVLYWIKEYHIDGFRFDLMGVHDIETMNEIRKAVNKVDPTICIYGEGWAAEAPQYPADSLAMKGNISHMPGIAVFSDELRDGLCGPVWEKDKGAFLAGVPGGEMSVKFGIVGAIKHPQVRCDSVNYSQKPWAEQPTQMVSYVSCHDGLCLVDRLKASMPGATPEQLVRLDKLAQTVVLTSQGIPFIYAGEEVMRDKQGIDNSYKSPDAVNAIDWRRKTTNGDIFTYYKRLIDLRKSHPAFRMGNAEMVRKHLEFLPVEGQNLIAFRLKERANGDSWEDIIVAFNSRTTPARLEIPVGKYTVVCKDGVIDVRGLGTQTGPEVIVPGQSALIMYK
;
A
#
# COMPACT_ATOMS: atom_id res chain seq x y z
N MET A 1 29.11 -103.64 -24.38
CA MET A 1 29.48 -103.25 -25.75
C MET A 1 28.39 -102.35 -26.34
N LYS A 2 28.75 -101.26 -26.85
CA LYS A 2 28.03 -100.10 -27.43
C LYS A 2 27.71 -98.96 -26.47
N ILE A 3 28.49 -97.98 -26.67
CA ILE A 3 28.46 -96.65 -26.11
C ILE A 3 27.38 -95.85 -26.83
N GLY A 4 26.50 -95.16 -26.11
CA GLY A 4 25.53 -94.21 -26.67
C GLY A 4 25.77 -92.79 -26.11
N ASN A 5 26.09 -91.90 -26.99
CA ASN A 5 26.29 -90.44 -26.67
C ASN A 5 24.91 -89.78 -26.49
N ASN A 6 24.75 -89.15 -25.34
CA ASN A 6 23.64 -88.22 -25.11
C ASN A 6 24.13 -86.81 -25.32
N TYR A 7 23.60 -86.08 -26.32
CA TYR A 7 23.76 -84.61 -26.49
C TYR A 7 22.70 -83.90 -25.66
N LEU A 8 23.15 -83.08 -24.73
CA LEU A 8 22.28 -82.14 -24.00
C LEU A 8 22.17 -80.85 -24.86
N ALA A 9 20.96 -80.59 -25.29
CA ALA A 9 20.64 -79.30 -25.92
C ALA A 9 20.30 -78.23 -24.82
N ILE A 10 21.10 -77.18 -24.70
CA ILE A 10 20.84 -76.04 -23.83
C ILE A 10 19.95 -75.07 -24.61
N LEU A 11 18.68 -74.92 -24.19
CA LEU A 11 17.79 -73.87 -24.66
C LEU A 11 18.14 -72.57 -23.87
N GLY A 12 18.74 -71.61 -24.55
CA GLY A 12 18.92 -70.25 -24.03
C GLY A 12 17.61 -69.51 -24.10
N VAL A 13 17.01 -69.24 -22.95
CA VAL A 13 15.87 -68.29 -22.84
C VAL A 13 16.40 -66.85 -22.78
N THR A 14 16.27 -66.11 -23.87
CA THR A 14 16.56 -64.68 -23.92
C THR A 14 15.35 -63.95 -23.38
N THR A 15 15.43 -63.45 -22.13
CA THR A 15 14.45 -62.57 -21.54
C THR A 15 14.62 -61.18 -22.15
N VAL A 16 13.75 -60.77 -23.05
CA VAL A 16 13.64 -59.38 -23.53
C VAL A 16 12.89 -58.60 -22.45
N THR A 17 13.62 -57.84 -21.65
CA THR A 17 13.06 -56.85 -20.73
C THR A 17 12.62 -55.64 -21.55
N THR A 18 11.33 -55.57 -21.87
CA THR A 18 10.70 -54.37 -22.42
C THR A 18 10.64 -53.33 -21.29
N VAL A 19 11.54 -52.36 -21.32
CA VAL A 19 11.40 -51.17 -20.51
C VAL A 19 10.23 -50.38 -21.09
N MET A 20 9.05 -50.52 -20.50
CA MET A 20 7.96 -49.59 -20.76
C MET A 20 8.39 -48.23 -20.23
N SER A 21 8.76 -47.31 -21.13
CA SER A 21 8.83 -45.89 -20.86
C SER A 21 7.40 -45.43 -20.56
N CYS A 22 7.05 -45.32 -19.28
CA CYS A 22 5.87 -44.60 -18.87
C CYS A 22 6.11 -43.13 -19.18
N SER A 23 5.62 -42.67 -20.33
CA SER A 23 5.37 -41.22 -20.53
C SER A 23 4.42 -40.81 -19.40
N PRO A 24 4.69 -39.70 -18.71
CA PRO A 24 3.78 -39.24 -17.68
C PRO A 24 2.43 -38.98 -18.32
N THR A 25 1.44 -39.73 -17.88
CA THR A 25 0.04 -39.57 -18.32
C THR A 25 -0.41 -38.18 -17.91
N LYS A 26 -0.88 -37.39 -18.87
CA LYS A 26 -1.50 -36.07 -18.64
C LYS A 26 -2.53 -36.21 -17.52
N LYS A 27 -2.31 -35.54 -16.38
CA LYS A 27 -3.30 -35.46 -15.32
C LYS A 27 -4.34 -34.42 -15.73
N GLU A 28 -5.54 -34.88 -16.06
CA GLU A 28 -6.69 -34.02 -16.30
C GLU A 28 -7.33 -33.67 -14.96
N TYR A 29 -7.45 -32.38 -14.66
CA TYR A 29 -8.17 -31.87 -13.51
C TYR A 29 -9.47 -31.23 -14.00
N THR A 30 -10.58 -31.61 -13.39
CA THR A 30 -11.93 -31.14 -13.77
C THR A 30 -12.25 -29.76 -13.17
N SER A 31 -11.49 -29.30 -12.18
CA SER A 31 -11.62 -27.97 -11.59
C SER A 31 -10.29 -27.52 -10.98
N PHE A 32 -10.16 -26.23 -10.71
CA PHE A 32 -8.96 -25.61 -10.11
C PHE A 32 -8.70 -26.08 -8.66
N GLU A 33 -9.75 -26.45 -7.92
CA GLU A 33 -9.66 -26.95 -6.54
C GLU A 33 -8.93 -28.29 -6.45
N LEU A 34 -8.88 -29.02 -7.55
CA LEU A 34 -8.18 -30.32 -7.64
C LEU A 34 -6.70 -30.18 -8.00
N TYR A 35 -6.24 -28.97 -8.28
CA TYR A 35 -4.82 -28.77 -8.59
C TYR A 35 -3.98 -29.04 -7.34
N PRO A 36 -2.87 -29.78 -7.47
CA PRO A 36 -2.01 -30.05 -6.33
C PRO A 36 -1.35 -28.78 -5.82
N VAL A 37 -1.26 -28.63 -4.51
CA VAL A 37 -0.59 -27.50 -3.86
C VAL A 37 0.88 -27.83 -3.67
N ARG A 38 1.77 -26.97 -4.17
CA ARG A 38 3.20 -27.09 -3.92
C ARG A 38 3.50 -26.92 -2.43
N THR A 39 4.17 -27.88 -1.83
CA THR A 39 4.68 -27.80 -0.46
C THR A 39 6.02 -27.06 -0.41
N GLY A 40 6.38 -26.49 0.75
CA GLY A 40 7.60 -25.72 0.89
C GLY A 40 7.52 -24.32 0.25
N SER A 41 8.66 -23.68 0.01
CA SER A 41 8.74 -22.33 -0.59
C SER A 41 8.35 -22.32 -2.07
N LEU A 42 7.81 -21.17 -2.53
CA LEU A 42 7.59 -20.88 -3.95
C LEU A 42 8.88 -20.43 -4.69
N THR A 43 10.04 -20.49 -4.07
CA THR A 43 11.31 -20.19 -4.71
C THR A 43 11.42 -20.88 -6.06
N GLU A 44 11.72 -20.13 -7.11
CA GLU A 44 11.83 -20.64 -8.49
C GLU A 44 13.28 -20.82 -8.94
N MET A 45 14.24 -20.26 -8.21
CA MET A 45 15.67 -20.38 -8.51
C MET A 45 16.50 -20.40 -7.22
N GLU A 46 17.45 -21.34 -7.16
CA GLU A 46 18.47 -21.43 -6.11
C GLU A 46 19.84 -21.46 -6.76
N TYR A 47 20.58 -20.36 -6.61
CA TYR A 47 21.91 -20.20 -7.18
C TYR A 47 23.02 -20.60 -6.20
N THR A 48 23.98 -21.34 -6.72
CA THR A 48 25.33 -21.47 -6.16
C THR A 48 26.38 -21.39 -7.29
N PRO A 49 27.66 -21.05 -7.00
CA PRO A 49 28.69 -21.02 -8.04
C PRO A 49 28.93 -22.35 -8.75
N LEU A 50 28.52 -23.48 -8.17
CA LEU A 50 28.71 -24.82 -8.74
C LEU A 50 27.48 -25.27 -9.57
N ALA A 51 26.30 -24.89 -9.16
CA ALA A 51 25.07 -25.30 -9.82
C ALA A 51 23.91 -24.34 -9.47
N THR A 52 23.01 -24.15 -10.43
CA THR A 52 21.76 -23.41 -10.21
C THR A 52 20.58 -24.36 -10.41
N LYS A 53 19.71 -24.46 -9.40
CA LYS A 53 18.47 -25.24 -9.46
C LYS A 53 17.30 -24.34 -9.81
N PHE A 54 16.39 -24.87 -10.63
CA PHE A 54 15.20 -24.16 -11.07
C PHE A 54 13.97 -24.98 -10.77
N PHE A 55 12.89 -24.28 -10.41
CA PHE A 55 11.62 -24.88 -10.02
C PHE A 55 10.48 -24.06 -10.61
N LEU A 56 9.45 -24.72 -11.13
CA LEU A 56 8.24 -24.04 -11.61
C LEU A 56 7.01 -24.88 -11.28
N TRP A 57 6.03 -24.29 -10.62
CA TRP A 57 4.74 -24.94 -10.40
C TRP A 57 3.84 -24.72 -11.62
N SER A 58 3.57 -25.80 -12.35
CA SER A 58 2.65 -25.81 -13.50
C SER A 58 2.06 -27.23 -13.64
N PRO A 59 0.99 -27.54 -12.88
CA PRO A 59 0.49 -28.92 -12.74
C PRO A 59 -0.17 -29.46 -14.00
N THR A 60 -0.60 -28.59 -14.92
CA THR A 60 -1.25 -28.96 -16.19
C THR A 60 -0.29 -28.96 -17.37
N ALA A 61 0.97 -28.60 -17.16
CA ALA A 61 1.98 -28.57 -18.22
C ALA A 61 2.27 -29.97 -18.77
N GLU A 62 2.47 -30.04 -20.09
CA GLU A 62 2.92 -31.23 -20.81
C GLU A 62 4.46 -31.27 -20.93
N GLU A 63 5.04 -30.09 -21.04
CA GLU A 63 6.48 -29.86 -21.10
C GLU A 63 6.82 -28.49 -20.53
N VAL A 64 7.94 -28.37 -19.82
CA VAL A 64 8.49 -27.09 -19.36
C VAL A 64 9.94 -27.02 -19.81
N ARG A 65 10.33 -25.88 -20.31
CA ARG A 65 11.72 -25.55 -20.71
C ARG A 65 12.23 -24.37 -19.91
N LEU A 66 13.44 -24.49 -19.46
CA LEU A 66 14.27 -23.38 -18.98
C LEU A 66 15.03 -22.81 -20.16
N MET A 67 14.93 -21.50 -20.37
CA MET A 67 15.62 -20.74 -21.41
C MET A 67 16.68 -19.88 -20.75
N LEU A 68 17.94 -19.98 -21.15
CA LEU A 68 19.06 -19.22 -20.59
C LEU A 68 19.52 -18.14 -21.59
N TYR A 69 19.81 -16.93 -21.07
CA TYR A 69 20.14 -15.76 -21.86
C TYR A 69 21.36 -15.00 -21.30
N ASP A 70 22.10 -14.33 -22.17
CA ASP A 70 23.19 -13.45 -21.79
C ASP A 70 22.73 -12.03 -21.40
N ALA A 71 21.55 -11.61 -21.83
CA ALA A 71 21.03 -10.27 -21.60
C ALA A 71 19.59 -10.30 -21.06
N GLY A 72 19.22 -9.27 -20.29
CA GLY A 72 17.88 -9.10 -19.71
C GLY A 72 16.79 -8.86 -20.74
N GLU A 73 17.14 -8.33 -21.92
CA GLU A 73 16.22 -8.10 -23.04
C GLU A 73 16.93 -8.37 -24.38
N GLY A 74 16.14 -8.66 -25.42
CA GLY A 74 16.67 -8.93 -26.77
C GLY A 74 17.45 -10.25 -26.90
N GLY A 75 17.96 -10.55 -28.11
CA GLY A 75 18.71 -11.77 -28.39
C GLY A 75 17.88 -13.06 -28.25
N HIS A 76 18.55 -14.19 -28.45
CA HIS A 76 17.98 -15.54 -28.33
C HIS A 76 18.57 -16.28 -27.15
N ALA A 77 17.85 -17.27 -26.63
CA ALA A 77 18.39 -18.19 -25.64
C ALA A 77 19.65 -18.88 -26.19
N TYR A 78 20.74 -18.82 -25.45
CA TYR A 78 21.97 -19.54 -25.84
C TYR A 78 21.89 -21.01 -25.44
N GLU A 79 21.01 -21.35 -24.51
CA GLU A 79 20.77 -22.72 -24.06
C GLU A 79 19.31 -22.91 -23.68
N THR A 80 18.78 -24.09 -23.97
CA THR A 80 17.42 -24.53 -23.59
C THR A 80 17.55 -25.85 -22.88
N VAL A 81 17.03 -25.92 -21.65
CA VAL A 81 17.08 -27.13 -20.82
C VAL A 81 15.67 -27.63 -20.58
N LYS A 82 15.40 -28.89 -20.87
CA LYS A 82 14.12 -29.53 -20.54
C LYS A 82 14.05 -29.79 -19.04
N MET A 83 12.92 -29.42 -18.41
CA MET A 83 12.68 -29.67 -17.00
C MET A 83 11.97 -31.00 -16.80
N GLU A 84 12.09 -31.58 -15.62
CA GLU A 84 11.48 -32.85 -15.22
C GLU A 84 10.32 -32.59 -14.26
N LEU A 85 9.19 -33.29 -14.46
CA LEU A 85 8.04 -33.22 -13.58
C LEU A 85 8.33 -33.96 -12.26
N GLY A 86 8.30 -33.21 -11.17
CA GLY A 86 8.42 -33.70 -9.80
C GLY A 86 7.07 -33.80 -9.08
N GLU A 87 7.12 -33.65 -7.77
CA GLU A 87 5.93 -33.77 -6.91
C GLU A 87 5.02 -32.54 -7.01
N ASN A 88 3.73 -32.76 -6.79
CA ASN A 88 2.69 -31.71 -6.68
C ASN A 88 2.68 -30.72 -7.86
N GLY A 89 2.95 -31.20 -9.08
CA GLY A 89 2.92 -30.38 -10.28
C GLY A 89 4.10 -29.40 -10.40
N THR A 90 5.18 -29.63 -9.65
CA THR A 90 6.39 -28.80 -9.70
C THR A 90 7.40 -29.41 -10.68
N TRP A 91 7.83 -28.63 -11.66
CA TRP A 91 8.88 -28.99 -12.60
C TRP A 91 10.23 -28.52 -12.07
N THR A 92 11.29 -29.34 -12.28
CA THR A 92 12.61 -29.06 -11.72
C THR A 92 13.71 -29.36 -12.74
N THR A 93 14.82 -28.61 -12.63
CA THR A 93 16.08 -28.92 -13.34
C THR A 93 17.27 -28.33 -12.58
N SER A 94 18.47 -28.82 -12.87
CA SER A 94 19.75 -28.26 -12.39
C SER A 94 20.68 -28.01 -13.56
N VAL A 95 21.38 -26.89 -13.51
CA VAL A 95 22.43 -26.54 -14.47
C VAL A 95 23.75 -26.46 -13.71
N ASP A 96 24.64 -27.41 -13.95
CA ASP A 96 25.89 -27.61 -13.20
C ASP A 96 27.02 -26.73 -13.74
N LYS A 97 26.82 -25.42 -13.63
CA LYS A 97 27.79 -24.35 -13.95
C LYS A 97 27.45 -23.05 -13.23
N ASP A 98 28.39 -22.15 -13.16
CA ASP A 98 28.17 -20.81 -12.65
C ASP A 98 27.34 -19.98 -13.64
N LEU A 99 26.16 -19.57 -13.21
CA LEU A 99 25.23 -18.75 -13.98
C LEU A 99 25.12 -17.31 -13.44
N LEU A 100 26.03 -16.88 -12.57
CA LEU A 100 25.99 -15.51 -12.05
C LEU A 100 26.01 -14.49 -13.19
N GLY A 101 25.11 -13.50 -13.12
CA GLY A 101 24.96 -12.45 -14.13
C GLY A 101 24.25 -12.89 -15.41
N LYS A 102 23.76 -14.13 -15.47
CA LYS A 102 22.90 -14.61 -16.56
C LYS A 102 21.44 -14.35 -16.26
N TYR A 103 20.62 -14.50 -17.30
CA TYR A 103 19.17 -14.35 -17.22
C TYR A 103 18.48 -15.64 -17.64
N TYR A 104 17.25 -15.82 -17.16
CA TYR A 104 16.45 -16.97 -17.52
C TYR A 104 14.99 -16.62 -17.72
N ALA A 105 14.29 -17.49 -18.44
CA ALA A 105 12.86 -17.53 -18.52
C ALA A 105 12.42 -19.01 -18.56
N PHE A 106 11.18 -19.25 -18.14
CA PHE A 106 10.50 -20.52 -18.37
C PHE A 106 9.61 -20.41 -19.60
N ASN A 107 9.43 -21.51 -20.31
CA ASN A 107 8.42 -21.63 -21.35
C ASN A 107 7.65 -22.92 -21.12
N VAL A 108 6.32 -22.81 -21.04
CA VAL A 108 5.41 -23.89 -20.63
C VAL A 108 4.56 -24.32 -21.81
N LYS A 109 4.43 -25.62 -22.03
CA LYS A 109 3.56 -26.19 -23.07
C LYS A 109 2.29 -26.75 -22.41
N ILE A 110 1.14 -26.24 -22.83
CA ILE A 110 -0.19 -26.68 -22.34
C ILE A 110 -1.13 -26.79 -23.54
N ASN A 111 -1.85 -27.90 -23.64
CA ASN A 111 -2.75 -28.20 -24.75
C ASN A 111 -2.05 -28.02 -26.11
N ASP A 112 -0.88 -28.64 -26.24
CA ASP A 112 0.00 -28.58 -27.42
C ASP A 112 0.48 -27.18 -27.82
N LYS A 113 0.22 -26.14 -27.01
CA LYS A 113 0.62 -24.75 -27.28
C LYS A 113 1.67 -24.28 -26.28
N TRP A 114 2.76 -23.68 -26.77
CA TRP A 114 3.70 -22.94 -25.97
C TRP A 114 3.11 -21.58 -25.55
N GLN A 115 3.16 -21.28 -24.22
CA GLN A 115 2.52 -20.08 -23.67
C GLN A 115 3.36 -18.81 -23.81
N GLY A 116 4.61 -18.94 -24.26
CA GLY A 116 5.59 -17.84 -24.31
C GLY A 116 6.48 -17.78 -23.08
N ASP A 117 7.57 -17.02 -23.21
CA ASP A 117 8.56 -16.90 -22.14
C ASP A 117 8.01 -16.09 -20.96
N THR A 118 8.31 -16.56 -19.74
CA THR A 118 7.96 -15.89 -18.48
C THR A 118 9.13 -15.98 -17.51
N PRO A 119 9.45 -14.92 -16.74
CA PRO A 119 10.45 -15.00 -15.66
C PRO A 119 10.03 -15.89 -14.50
N GLY A 120 8.79 -16.42 -14.54
CA GLY A 120 8.11 -17.09 -13.44
C GLY A 120 7.21 -16.15 -12.66
N ILE A 121 6.40 -16.70 -11.76
CA ILE A 121 5.49 -15.91 -10.92
C ILE A 121 6.20 -15.30 -9.71
N ASN A 122 7.31 -15.88 -9.31
CA ASN A 122 8.04 -15.52 -8.09
C ASN A 122 9.48 -15.05 -8.37
N ALA A 123 9.71 -14.40 -9.51
CA ALA A 123 10.99 -13.77 -9.79
C ALA A 123 11.30 -12.68 -8.76
N HIS A 124 12.52 -12.66 -8.22
CA HIS A 124 12.99 -11.69 -7.23
C HIS A 124 13.96 -10.65 -7.82
N ALA A 125 14.52 -10.91 -8.96
CA ALA A 125 15.37 -10.00 -9.74
C ALA A 125 15.08 -10.20 -11.22
N VAL A 126 15.01 -9.12 -11.98
CA VAL A 126 14.71 -9.14 -13.42
C VAL A 126 15.64 -8.20 -14.18
N GLY A 127 15.79 -8.44 -15.47
CA GLY A 127 16.40 -7.50 -16.39
C GLY A 127 15.49 -6.29 -16.68
N VAL A 128 15.98 -5.39 -17.51
CA VAL A 128 15.24 -4.20 -17.96
C VAL A 128 13.88 -4.60 -18.54
N ASN A 129 12.84 -3.83 -18.22
CA ASN A 129 11.43 -4.09 -18.58
C ASN A 129 10.86 -5.44 -18.07
N GLY A 130 11.49 -6.10 -17.07
CA GLY A 130 10.90 -7.22 -16.35
C GLY A 130 10.70 -8.54 -17.12
N LYS A 131 11.20 -8.67 -18.36
CA LYS A 131 10.87 -9.80 -19.26
C LYS A 131 11.58 -11.11 -18.90
N ARG A 132 12.75 -11.04 -18.26
CA ARG A 132 13.56 -12.19 -17.87
C ARG A 132 14.00 -12.04 -16.43
N ALA A 133 13.97 -13.14 -15.69
CA ALA A 133 14.55 -13.18 -14.36
C ALA A 133 16.08 -13.16 -14.44
N ALA A 134 16.71 -12.59 -13.43
CA ALA A 134 18.15 -12.43 -13.34
C ALA A 134 18.74 -13.28 -12.22
N ILE A 135 19.91 -13.85 -12.45
CA ILE A 135 20.68 -14.62 -11.46
C ILE A 135 21.71 -13.68 -10.85
N ILE A 136 21.48 -13.25 -9.60
CA ILE A 136 22.31 -12.25 -8.91
C ILE A 136 22.91 -12.82 -7.62
N ASP A 137 24.00 -12.24 -7.17
CA ASP A 137 24.51 -12.45 -5.81
C ASP A 137 23.85 -11.43 -4.87
N TRP A 138 22.89 -11.91 -4.06
CA TRP A 138 22.13 -11.10 -3.10
C TRP A 138 23.00 -10.36 -2.09
N LYS A 139 24.16 -10.90 -1.73
CA LYS A 139 25.08 -10.25 -0.78
C LYS A 139 25.63 -8.93 -1.32
N THR A 140 25.77 -8.82 -2.63
CA THR A 140 26.25 -7.59 -3.27
C THR A 140 25.21 -6.47 -3.29
N THR A 141 23.97 -6.78 -3.03
CA THR A 141 22.85 -5.83 -3.01
C THR A 141 22.61 -5.19 -1.63
N ASN A 142 23.24 -5.71 -0.58
CA ASN A 142 23.12 -5.14 0.75
C ASN A 142 23.94 -3.86 0.88
N PRO A 143 23.36 -2.72 1.27
CA PRO A 143 24.13 -1.54 1.62
C PRO A 143 24.94 -1.77 2.90
N GLU A 144 25.93 -0.93 3.13
CA GLU A 144 26.75 -1.00 4.35
C GLU A 144 25.88 -0.90 5.61
N GLY A 145 26.05 -1.86 6.51
CA GLY A 145 25.30 -1.94 7.77
C GLY A 145 23.87 -2.47 7.64
N TRP A 146 23.51 -3.09 6.51
CA TRP A 146 22.16 -3.64 6.28
C TRP A 146 21.74 -4.67 7.34
N GLU A 147 22.63 -5.57 7.75
CA GLU A 147 22.35 -6.58 8.79
C GLU A 147 22.05 -5.95 10.16
N SER A 148 22.50 -4.73 10.39
CA SER A 148 22.23 -3.98 11.62
C SER A 148 21.05 -3.01 11.50
N ASP A 149 20.44 -2.89 10.33
CA ASP A 149 19.25 -2.07 10.13
C ASP A 149 18.10 -2.52 11.05
N ARG A 150 17.40 -1.58 11.63
CA ARG A 150 16.30 -1.85 12.56
C ARG A 150 15.13 -0.93 12.29
N ARG A 151 13.94 -1.50 12.27
CA ARG A 151 12.69 -0.76 12.23
C ARG A 151 12.60 0.23 13.36
N PRO A 152 12.21 1.49 13.13
CA PRO A 152 11.86 2.41 14.19
C PRO A 152 10.80 1.81 15.14
N SER A 153 10.92 2.05 16.43
CA SER A 153 9.97 1.49 17.41
C SER A 153 8.56 2.05 17.22
N LEU A 154 7.56 1.20 17.35
CA LEU A 154 6.14 1.56 17.34
C LEU A 154 5.46 0.88 18.52
N LYS A 155 4.84 1.64 19.42
CA LYS A 155 4.18 1.10 20.62
C LYS A 155 2.74 0.65 20.34
N SER A 156 2.06 1.37 19.48
CA SER A 156 0.66 1.12 19.12
C SER A 156 0.39 1.56 17.69
N PRO A 157 -0.51 0.90 16.94
CA PRO A 157 -0.98 1.42 15.65
C PRO A 157 -1.60 2.83 15.77
N ALA A 158 -2.13 3.22 16.93
CA ALA A 158 -2.64 4.58 17.17
C ALA A 158 -1.56 5.67 17.14
N ASP A 159 -0.26 5.29 17.28
CA ASP A 159 0.88 6.20 17.21
C ASP A 159 1.32 6.50 15.75
N MET A 160 0.74 5.81 14.77
CA MET A 160 1.04 6.02 13.37
C MET A 160 0.55 7.38 12.89
N ILE A 161 1.37 8.02 12.05
CA ILE A 161 1.01 9.18 11.23
C ILE A 161 1.59 8.89 9.86
N ILE A 162 0.71 8.60 8.89
CA ILE A 162 1.08 8.10 7.56
C ILE A 162 1.16 9.28 6.60
N TYR A 163 2.21 9.29 5.78
CA TYR A 163 2.42 10.26 4.71
C TYR A 163 2.53 9.52 3.38
N GLU A 164 1.51 9.61 2.54
CA GLU A 164 1.46 8.97 1.22
C GLU A 164 2.23 9.79 0.19
N MET A 165 3.12 9.14 -0.56
CA MET A 165 3.89 9.83 -1.57
C MET A 165 4.28 8.92 -2.75
N HIS A 166 4.53 9.55 -3.90
CA HIS A 166 5.12 8.93 -5.06
C HIS A 166 6.58 9.38 -5.22
N HIS A 167 7.48 8.48 -5.59
CA HIS A 167 8.92 8.77 -5.71
C HIS A 167 9.22 9.99 -6.59
N ARG A 168 8.52 10.07 -7.71
CA ARG A 168 8.73 11.11 -8.70
C ARG A 168 8.10 12.43 -8.26
N ASP A 169 6.84 12.42 -7.80
CA ASP A 169 6.15 13.61 -7.32
C ASP A 169 6.94 14.36 -6.26
N PHE A 170 7.52 13.60 -5.33
CA PHE A 170 8.20 14.13 -4.17
C PHE A 170 9.57 14.77 -4.49
N SER A 171 10.23 14.31 -5.56
CA SER A 171 11.64 14.64 -5.78
C SER A 171 11.97 15.31 -7.12
N VAL A 172 11.10 15.18 -8.15
CA VAL A 172 11.45 15.55 -9.53
C VAL A 172 11.49 17.06 -9.76
N ASP A 173 10.76 17.85 -8.98
CA ASP A 173 10.70 19.31 -9.14
C ASP A 173 12.09 19.94 -9.10
N SER A 174 12.32 20.94 -9.97
CA SER A 174 13.61 21.61 -10.09
C SER A 174 14.02 22.35 -8.83
N THR A 175 13.06 22.74 -8.01
CA THR A 175 13.27 23.51 -6.78
C THR A 175 13.44 22.65 -5.54
N SER A 176 13.42 21.29 -5.69
CA SER A 176 13.58 20.37 -4.57
C SER A 176 15.00 20.35 -3.97
N GLY A 177 16.02 20.81 -4.72
CA GLY A 177 17.42 20.68 -4.33
C GLY A 177 17.97 19.25 -4.36
N ILE A 178 17.13 18.27 -4.64
CA ILE A 178 17.47 16.84 -4.74
C ILE A 178 18.23 16.59 -6.04
N LYS A 179 19.27 15.74 -6.00
CA LYS A 179 20.06 15.36 -7.16
C LYS A 179 19.50 14.14 -7.91
N ASN A 180 19.16 13.10 -7.18
CA ASN A 180 18.59 11.86 -7.72
C ASN A 180 17.07 11.96 -7.91
N LYS A 181 16.66 12.88 -8.79
CA LYS A 181 15.25 13.20 -9.04
C LYS A 181 14.45 12.01 -9.57
N GLY A 182 13.32 11.71 -8.95
CA GLY A 182 12.44 10.60 -9.34
C GLY A 182 13.03 9.21 -9.07
N LYS A 183 14.08 9.10 -8.23
CA LYS A 183 14.79 7.84 -7.96
C LYS A 183 14.69 7.44 -6.49
N TYR A 184 14.90 6.14 -6.19
CA TYR A 184 14.98 5.65 -4.82
C TYR A 184 15.97 6.44 -3.97
N LEU A 185 17.13 6.77 -4.54
CA LEU A 185 18.18 7.50 -3.87
C LEU A 185 17.79 8.94 -3.47
N ALA A 186 16.71 9.50 -4.01
CA ALA A 186 16.22 10.81 -3.60
C ALA A 186 15.94 10.89 -2.08
N LEU A 187 15.49 9.79 -1.49
CA LEU A 187 15.19 9.69 -0.05
C LEU A 187 16.41 9.32 0.81
N THR A 188 17.60 9.28 0.22
CA THR A 188 18.87 9.10 0.96
C THR A 188 19.64 10.41 1.10
N GLU A 189 19.18 11.48 0.43
CA GLU A 189 19.89 12.77 0.38
C GLU A 189 19.47 13.65 1.56
N HIS A 190 20.44 13.97 2.43
CA HIS A 190 20.30 14.92 3.52
C HIS A 190 20.78 16.34 3.14
N GLY A 191 20.29 17.36 3.81
CA GLY A 191 20.69 18.74 3.62
C GLY A 191 20.17 19.36 2.32
N THR A 192 19.20 18.72 1.65
CA THR A 192 18.54 19.29 0.49
C THR A 192 17.59 20.40 0.91
N VAL A 193 17.59 21.49 0.16
CA VAL A 193 16.78 22.67 0.46
C VAL A 193 16.17 23.28 -0.80
N ASN A 194 15.04 23.92 -0.64
CA ASN A 194 14.43 24.72 -1.71
C ASN A 194 15.10 26.09 -1.87
N SER A 195 14.64 26.91 -2.81
CA SER A 195 15.16 28.25 -3.06
C SER A 195 15.00 29.22 -1.86
N GLY A 196 14.13 28.91 -0.92
CA GLY A 196 13.95 29.66 0.35
C GLY A 196 14.78 29.09 1.50
N ASN A 197 15.75 28.22 1.22
CA ASN A 197 16.63 27.55 2.19
C ASN A 197 15.86 26.73 3.25
N GLN A 198 14.72 26.15 2.86
CA GLN A 198 13.94 25.29 3.74
C GLN A 198 14.15 23.82 3.37
N PRO A 199 14.22 22.88 4.36
CA PRO A 199 14.45 21.47 4.13
C PRO A 199 13.46 20.86 3.16
N THR A 200 13.96 20.02 2.26
CA THR A 200 13.20 19.17 1.32
C THR A 200 13.58 17.70 1.51
N GLY A 201 13.04 16.82 0.70
CA GLY A 201 13.40 15.41 0.76
C GLY A 201 13.17 14.78 2.13
N ILE A 202 14.07 13.89 2.54
CA ILE A 202 13.96 13.17 3.82
C ILE A 202 13.95 14.12 5.03
N ASP A 203 14.69 15.22 4.96
CA ASP A 203 14.76 16.20 6.07
C ASP A 203 13.44 16.96 6.25
N HIS A 204 12.65 17.14 5.18
CA HIS A 204 11.29 17.66 5.28
C HIS A 204 10.38 16.68 6.04
N LEU A 205 10.46 15.39 5.76
CA LEU A 205 9.66 14.36 6.45
C LEU A 205 9.98 14.32 7.95
N VAL A 206 11.27 14.40 8.30
CA VAL A 206 11.73 14.48 9.70
C VAL A 206 11.21 15.75 10.36
N GLU A 207 11.33 16.90 9.69
CA GLU A 207 10.84 18.19 10.21
C GLU A 207 9.33 18.20 10.42
N LEU A 208 8.56 17.63 9.50
CA LEU A 208 7.10 17.51 9.59
C LEU A 208 6.69 16.58 10.76
N GLY A 209 7.49 15.55 11.04
CA GLY A 209 7.30 14.68 12.19
C GLY A 209 6.42 13.45 11.91
N VAL A 210 6.23 13.06 10.66
CA VAL A 210 5.52 11.83 10.28
C VAL A 210 6.28 10.58 10.76
N THR A 211 5.56 9.49 10.96
CA THR A 211 6.14 8.25 11.49
C THR A 211 6.28 7.16 10.43
N HIS A 212 5.49 7.25 9.39
CA HIS A 212 5.45 6.28 8.29
C HIS A 212 5.37 7.02 6.95
N VAL A 213 6.12 6.53 5.99
CA VAL A 213 5.95 6.89 4.57
C VAL A 213 5.26 5.74 3.88
N HIS A 214 4.13 6.01 3.23
CA HIS A 214 3.45 5.10 2.33
C HIS A 214 3.88 5.44 0.90
N LEU A 215 4.64 4.56 0.29
CA LEU A 215 5.10 4.68 -1.10
C LEU A 215 4.04 4.11 -2.04
N LEU A 216 3.61 4.87 -3.05
CA LEU A 216 2.82 4.34 -4.15
C LEU A 216 3.56 3.15 -4.79
N PRO A 217 2.88 2.33 -5.64
CA PRO A 217 3.46 1.07 -6.11
C PRO A 217 4.92 1.20 -6.54
N SER A 218 5.76 0.39 -5.92
CA SER A 218 7.20 0.37 -6.12
C SER A 218 7.69 -0.99 -6.60
N SER A 219 6.79 -1.98 -6.77
CA SER A 219 7.06 -3.22 -7.49
C SER A 219 6.98 -3.00 -8.99
N ASP A 220 7.68 -3.83 -9.75
CA ASP A 220 7.81 -3.76 -11.20
C ASP A 220 6.45 -3.73 -11.92
N TYR A 221 6.23 -2.69 -12.73
CA TYR A 221 4.98 -2.40 -13.42
C TYR A 221 5.20 -2.04 -14.90
N ALA A 222 4.16 -2.10 -15.73
CA ALA A 222 4.28 -2.13 -17.19
C ALA A 222 4.38 -0.77 -17.88
N SER A 223 3.77 0.27 -17.34
CA SER A 223 3.51 1.52 -18.08
C SER A 223 4.73 2.38 -18.37
N ILE A 224 5.87 2.13 -17.76
CA ILE A 224 7.11 2.86 -18.00
C ILE A 224 8.10 1.95 -18.73
N ASP A 225 8.47 2.33 -19.94
CA ASP A 225 9.57 1.70 -20.67
C ASP A 225 10.91 2.10 -20.02
N GLU A 226 11.52 1.19 -19.29
CA GLU A 226 12.78 1.42 -18.56
C GLU A 226 13.95 1.74 -19.50
N THR A 227 13.84 1.45 -20.79
CA THR A 227 14.85 1.80 -21.81
C THR A 227 14.77 3.24 -22.29
N LYS A 228 13.71 3.99 -21.88
CA LYS A 228 13.40 5.34 -22.36
C LYS A 228 13.12 6.32 -21.22
N LEU A 229 13.85 6.21 -20.13
CA LEU A 229 13.63 7.05 -18.95
C LEU A 229 13.89 8.55 -19.17
N ASP A 230 14.58 8.91 -20.22
CA ASP A 230 14.80 10.30 -20.68
C ASP A 230 13.56 10.94 -21.32
N GLU A 231 12.59 10.14 -21.78
CA GLU A 231 11.31 10.64 -22.31
C GLU A 231 10.37 11.17 -21.23
N ASN A 232 10.71 11.03 -19.94
CA ASN A 232 9.97 11.54 -18.79
C ASN A 232 8.50 11.10 -18.69
N HIS A 233 8.20 9.86 -19.04
CA HIS A 233 6.90 9.27 -18.84
C HIS A 233 6.59 9.14 -17.34
N TYR A 234 5.32 9.34 -16.99
CA TYR A 234 4.83 9.26 -15.62
C TYR A 234 3.72 8.22 -15.49
N ASN A 235 3.76 7.43 -14.44
CA ASN A 235 2.63 6.59 -14.05
C ASN A 235 2.67 6.36 -12.53
N TRP A 236 1.50 6.13 -11.90
CA TRP A 236 1.44 5.77 -10.48
C TRP A 236 1.94 4.35 -10.19
N GLY A 237 1.90 3.44 -11.19
CA GLY A 237 2.39 2.07 -11.06
C GLY A 237 1.35 1.02 -10.68
N TYR A 238 0.05 1.28 -10.83
CA TYR A 238 -1.02 0.31 -10.54
C TYR A 238 -1.29 -0.66 -11.71
N ASP A 239 -0.26 -1.06 -12.42
CA ASP A 239 -0.30 -2.02 -13.52
C ASP A 239 0.81 -3.09 -13.37
N PRO A 240 0.71 -3.95 -12.33
CA PRO A 240 1.78 -4.83 -11.89
C PRO A 240 2.15 -5.91 -12.89
N VAL A 241 3.47 -6.21 -12.97
CA VAL A 241 4.05 -7.28 -13.79
C VAL A 241 4.80 -8.30 -12.93
N ASN A 242 5.82 -7.85 -12.18
CA ASN A 242 6.62 -8.69 -11.28
C ASN A 242 6.47 -8.21 -9.84
N TYR A 243 5.64 -8.87 -9.06
CA TYR A 243 5.24 -8.43 -7.72
C TYR A 243 6.37 -8.41 -6.67
N ASN A 244 7.45 -9.16 -6.91
CA ASN A 244 8.55 -9.32 -5.95
C ASN A 244 9.85 -8.64 -6.39
N VAL A 245 9.77 -7.69 -7.30
CA VAL A 245 10.93 -6.97 -7.84
C VAL A 245 10.71 -5.47 -7.68
N PRO A 246 11.67 -4.69 -7.17
CA PRO A 246 11.61 -3.23 -7.22
C PRO A 246 11.57 -2.72 -8.66
N ASP A 247 10.74 -1.72 -8.95
CA ASP A 247 10.62 -1.14 -10.28
C ASP A 247 11.93 -0.47 -10.74
N GLY A 248 12.33 -0.71 -11.99
CA GLY A 248 13.58 -0.20 -12.52
C GLY A 248 13.53 1.26 -12.93
N SER A 249 12.34 1.85 -13.14
CA SER A 249 12.23 3.26 -13.51
C SER A 249 12.70 4.19 -12.39
N TYR A 250 12.64 3.74 -11.13
CA TYR A 250 13.14 4.47 -9.96
C TYR A 250 14.61 4.16 -9.64
N SER A 251 15.27 3.26 -10.37
CA SER A 251 16.69 2.96 -10.25
C SER A 251 17.55 3.92 -11.08
N THR A 252 18.79 4.13 -10.68
CA THR A 252 19.76 4.91 -11.46
C THR A 252 20.28 4.14 -12.68
N ASP A 253 20.23 2.81 -12.66
CA ASP A 253 20.57 1.94 -13.80
C ASP A 253 19.61 0.75 -13.88
N PRO A 254 18.57 0.82 -14.72
CA PRO A 254 17.59 -0.26 -14.86
C PRO A 254 18.14 -1.50 -15.58
N TYR A 255 19.28 -1.37 -16.31
CA TYR A 255 19.92 -2.49 -17.01
C TYR A 255 20.67 -3.42 -16.06
N GLN A 256 21.01 -2.96 -14.84
CA GLN A 256 21.70 -3.75 -13.83
C GLN A 256 20.73 -4.19 -12.73
N PRO A 257 20.30 -5.46 -12.72
CA PRO A 257 19.30 -5.96 -11.75
C PRO A 257 19.65 -5.69 -10.28
N THR A 258 20.94 -5.72 -9.95
CA THR A 258 21.44 -5.49 -8.58
C THR A 258 21.30 -4.05 -8.12
N VAL A 259 21.27 -3.08 -9.07
CA VAL A 259 21.20 -1.64 -8.73
C VAL A 259 19.85 -1.30 -8.15
N ARG A 260 18.73 -1.69 -8.81
CA ARG A 260 17.37 -1.43 -8.30
C ARG A 260 17.15 -2.03 -6.91
N VAL A 261 17.66 -3.25 -6.69
CA VAL A 261 17.55 -3.94 -5.40
C VAL A 261 18.34 -3.19 -4.32
N LYS A 262 19.59 -2.82 -4.60
CA LYS A 262 20.46 -2.12 -3.65
C LYS A 262 19.93 -0.72 -3.31
N GLU A 263 19.51 0.04 -4.30
CA GLU A 263 19.01 1.41 -4.10
C GLU A 263 17.69 1.43 -3.32
N PHE A 264 16.79 0.48 -3.55
CA PHE A 264 15.60 0.33 -2.73
C PHE A 264 15.94 0.05 -1.25
N LYS A 265 16.90 -0.86 -0.99
CA LYS A 265 17.41 -1.13 0.38
C LYS A 265 18.05 0.11 1.01
N GLN A 266 18.84 0.88 0.24
CA GLN A 266 19.43 2.13 0.71
C GLN A 266 18.37 3.15 1.13
N MET A 267 17.30 3.28 0.36
CA MET A 267 16.17 4.15 0.68
C MET A 267 15.50 3.72 1.99
N VAL A 268 15.16 2.44 2.14
CA VAL A 268 14.53 1.93 3.37
C VAL A 268 15.44 2.16 4.57
N GLN A 269 16.74 1.86 4.45
CA GLN A 269 17.71 2.08 5.53
C GLN A 269 17.83 3.55 5.91
N ALA A 270 17.81 4.47 4.93
CA ALA A 270 17.86 5.92 5.20
C ALA A 270 16.63 6.39 5.96
N LEU A 271 15.44 5.95 5.57
CA LEU A 271 14.18 6.26 6.27
C LEU A 271 14.19 5.70 7.71
N HIS A 272 14.65 4.46 7.90
CA HIS A 272 14.79 3.87 9.25
C HIS A 272 15.75 4.68 10.14
N ARG A 273 16.91 5.09 9.61
CA ARG A 273 17.85 5.96 10.33
C ARG A 273 17.26 7.32 10.67
N ALA A 274 16.34 7.80 9.85
CA ALA A 274 15.58 9.03 10.11
C ALA A 274 14.40 8.84 11.10
N GLY A 275 14.17 7.62 11.59
CA GLY A 275 13.08 7.30 12.51
C GLY A 275 11.73 7.09 11.81
N ILE A 276 11.71 6.86 10.50
CA ILE A 276 10.52 6.73 9.66
C ILE A 276 10.40 5.29 9.16
N ARG A 277 9.23 4.69 9.32
CA ARG A 277 8.87 3.36 8.79
C ARG A 277 8.40 3.46 7.34
N VAL A 278 8.52 2.36 6.61
CA VAL A 278 8.16 2.29 5.19
C VAL A 278 6.97 1.36 4.98
N ILE A 279 5.92 1.88 4.38
CA ILE A 279 4.74 1.14 3.93
C ILE A 279 4.80 1.03 2.41
N MET A 280 4.61 -0.17 1.90
CA MET A 280 4.56 -0.45 0.48
C MET A 280 3.11 -0.63 0.02
N ASP A 281 2.75 0.02 -1.08
CA ASP A 281 1.50 -0.24 -1.79
C ASP A 281 1.61 -1.53 -2.60
N VAL A 282 0.68 -2.46 -2.42
CA VAL A 282 0.68 -3.76 -3.08
C VAL A 282 -0.62 -3.99 -3.86
N VAL A 283 -0.46 -4.35 -5.13
CA VAL A 283 -1.53 -4.44 -6.11
C VAL A 283 -1.76 -5.91 -6.50
N TYR A 284 -2.18 -6.75 -5.53
CA TYR A 284 -2.42 -8.17 -5.80
C TYR A 284 -3.78 -8.46 -6.44
N ASN A 285 -4.64 -7.46 -6.54
CA ASN A 285 -6.02 -7.62 -6.99
C ASN A 285 -6.17 -7.87 -8.49
N HIS A 286 -5.19 -7.50 -9.32
CA HIS A 286 -5.18 -7.71 -10.77
C HIS A 286 -3.76 -7.78 -11.34
N THR A 287 -3.64 -8.10 -12.63
CA THR A 287 -2.42 -7.99 -13.43
C THR A 287 -2.64 -6.99 -14.57
N PHE A 288 -1.57 -6.35 -15.02
CA PHE A 288 -1.63 -5.39 -16.15
C PHE A 288 -2.31 -5.98 -17.39
N ASN A 289 -1.85 -7.14 -17.85
CA ASN A 289 -2.40 -7.83 -19.02
C ASN A 289 -2.54 -9.31 -18.70
N THR A 290 -3.76 -9.83 -18.75
CA THR A 290 -4.02 -11.22 -18.40
C THR A 290 -3.27 -12.20 -19.31
N LEU A 291 -3.37 -12.03 -20.65
CA LEU A 291 -2.82 -12.99 -21.61
C LEU A 291 -1.28 -13.06 -21.59
N GLU A 292 -0.64 -11.97 -21.21
CA GLU A 292 0.82 -11.87 -21.14
C GLU A 292 1.36 -11.97 -19.72
N SER A 293 0.49 -12.09 -18.72
CA SER A 293 0.91 -12.18 -17.33
C SER A 293 1.72 -13.44 -17.04
N ASN A 294 2.61 -13.33 -16.06
CA ASN A 294 3.37 -14.48 -15.58
C ASN A 294 2.46 -15.57 -15.01
N PHE A 295 1.33 -15.20 -14.43
CA PHE A 295 0.30 -16.11 -13.95
C PHE A 295 -0.31 -16.93 -15.08
N GLU A 296 -0.78 -16.29 -16.14
CA GLU A 296 -1.43 -16.96 -17.26
C GLU A 296 -0.46 -17.85 -18.04
N ARG A 297 0.77 -17.35 -18.30
CA ARG A 297 1.80 -18.12 -19.00
C ARG A 297 2.27 -19.33 -18.23
N THR A 298 2.12 -19.34 -16.90
CA THR A 298 2.54 -20.44 -16.04
C THR A 298 1.41 -21.45 -15.81
N VAL A 299 0.21 -20.99 -15.42
CA VAL A 299 -0.96 -21.85 -15.15
C VAL A 299 -2.23 -21.14 -15.63
N PRO A 300 -2.59 -21.28 -16.90
CA PRO A 300 -3.72 -20.57 -17.51
C PRO A 300 -5.02 -20.67 -16.70
N GLY A 301 -5.62 -19.52 -16.44
CA GLY A 301 -6.90 -19.34 -15.75
C GLY A 301 -6.87 -19.55 -14.23
N TYR A 302 -5.85 -20.22 -13.68
CA TYR A 302 -5.84 -20.59 -12.26
C TYR A 302 -5.82 -19.39 -11.30
N PHE A 303 -5.10 -18.35 -11.62
CA PHE A 303 -4.91 -17.23 -10.73
C PHE A 303 -6.00 -16.15 -10.82
N TYR A 304 -6.95 -16.33 -11.74
CA TYR A 304 -8.03 -15.36 -12.02
C TYR A 304 -9.40 -15.94 -11.71
N ARG A 305 -10.28 -15.13 -11.13
CA ARG A 305 -11.70 -15.48 -11.04
C ARG A 305 -12.36 -15.38 -12.39
N GLN A 306 -13.29 -16.26 -12.63
CA GLN A 306 -14.06 -16.36 -13.88
C GLN A 306 -15.54 -16.34 -13.55
N LYS A 307 -16.33 -15.80 -14.48
CA LYS A 307 -17.78 -15.89 -14.46
C LYS A 307 -18.21 -17.29 -14.90
N GLU A 308 -19.50 -17.60 -14.74
CA GLU A 308 -20.07 -18.90 -15.14
C GLU A 308 -19.88 -19.23 -16.62
N ASP A 309 -19.79 -18.21 -17.48
CA ASP A 309 -19.55 -18.36 -18.93
C ASP A 309 -18.06 -18.54 -19.29
N GLY A 310 -17.18 -18.59 -18.30
CA GLY A 310 -15.73 -18.71 -18.46
C GLY A 310 -14.99 -17.42 -18.80
N THR A 311 -15.69 -16.28 -18.91
CA THR A 311 -15.04 -14.96 -19.07
C THR A 311 -14.45 -14.49 -17.75
N LEU A 312 -13.42 -13.63 -17.83
CA LEU A 312 -12.78 -13.08 -16.63
C LEU A 312 -13.75 -12.20 -15.84
N ALA A 313 -13.69 -12.33 -14.53
CA ALA A 313 -14.31 -11.39 -13.63
C ALA A 313 -13.49 -10.08 -13.56
N ASN A 314 -14.09 -8.97 -13.14
CA ASN A 314 -13.49 -7.63 -13.22
C ASN A 314 -13.73 -6.77 -11.96
N GLY A 315 -13.71 -7.35 -10.78
CA GLY A 315 -13.87 -6.60 -9.53
C GLY A 315 -12.83 -5.49 -9.33
N SER A 316 -11.69 -5.58 -10.00
CA SER A 316 -10.66 -4.54 -10.01
C SER A 316 -10.99 -3.33 -10.90
N GLY A 317 -11.93 -3.46 -11.86
CA GLY A 317 -12.15 -2.44 -12.89
C GLY A 317 -11.03 -2.36 -13.95
N CYS A 318 -10.00 -3.23 -13.88
CA CYS A 318 -8.83 -3.24 -14.76
C CYS A 318 -8.84 -4.40 -15.77
N GLY A 319 -9.98 -5.06 -15.97
CA GLY A 319 -10.16 -6.14 -16.95
C GLY A 319 -9.94 -7.55 -16.42
N ASN A 320 -9.51 -7.72 -15.20
CA ASN A 320 -9.36 -9.01 -14.51
C ASN A 320 -9.41 -8.84 -12.99
N GLU A 321 -9.61 -9.93 -12.26
CA GLU A 321 -9.44 -9.98 -10.81
C GLU A 321 -8.77 -11.29 -10.41
N THR A 322 -7.89 -11.24 -9.41
CA THR A 322 -7.20 -12.41 -8.92
C THR A 322 -8.06 -13.24 -7.96
N ALA A 323 -7.84 -14.53 -7.95
CA ALA A 323 -8.55 -15.51 -7.11
C ALA A 323 -7.76 -15.78 -5.83
N SER A 324 -7.78 -14.85 -4.88
CA SER A 324 -7.00 -14.94 -3.64
C SER A 324 -7.37 -16.16 -2.78
N GLU A 325 -8.59 -16.65 -2.87
CA GLU A 325 -9.09 -17.85 -2.19
C GLU A 325 -8.42 -19.14 -2.66
N ARG A 326 -7.83 -19.17 -3.86
CA ARG A 326 -7.16 -20.36 -4.36
C ARG A 326 -5.84 -20.60 -3.65
N PRO A 327 -5.56 -21.84 -3.22
CA PRO A 327 -4.44 -22.14 -2.33
C PRO A 327 -3.09 -21.63 -2.80
N MET A 328 -2.79 -21.72 -4.11
CA MET A 328 -1.50 -21.25 -4.62
C MET A 328 -1.43 -19.73 -4.79
N MET A 329 -2.55 -19.05 -5.05
CA MET A 329 -2.58 -17.58 -5.04
C MET A 329 -2.44 -17.05 -3.61
N ARG A 330 -3.17 -17.61 -2.65
CA ARG A 330 -3.01 -17.28 -1.22
C ARG A 330 -1.58 -17.47 -0.76
N LYS A 331 -0.98 -18.63 -1.09
CA LYS A 331 0.41 -18.92 -0.77
C LYS A 331 1.37 -17.91 -1.39
N PHE A 332 1.16 -17.54 -2.65
CA PHE A 332 1.94 -16.51 -3.33
C PHE A 332 1.87 -15.18 -2.61
N MET A 333 0.67 -14.70 -2.26
CA MET A 333 0.50 -13.41 -1.55
C MET A 333 1.19 -13.42 -0.19
N ILE A 334 1.05 -14.51 0.59
CA ILE A 334 1.70 -14.64 1.90
C ILE A 334 3.23 -14.61 1.74
N GLU A 335 3.79 -15.39 0.82
CA GLU A 335 5.24 -15.45 0.62
C GLU A 335 5.81 -14.15 0.05
N SER A 336 5.07 -13.47 -0.82
CA SER A 336 5.42 -12.15 -1.36
C SER A 336 5.52 -11.10 -0.24
N VAL A 337 4.51 -11.00 0.61
CA VAL A 337 4.53 -10.08 1.76
C VAL A 337 5.71 -10.40 2.70
N LEU A 338 5.92 -11.67 3.03
CA LEU A 338 7.04 -12.08 3.89
C LEU A 338 8.40 -11.82 3.25
N TYR A 339 8.52 -11.94 1.92
CA TYR A 339 9.73 -11.61 1.18
C TYR A 339 10.08 -10.12 1.32
N TRP A 340 9.14 -9.21 1.07
CA TRP A 340 9.35 -7.78 1.24
C TRP A 340 9.74 -7.41 2.68
N ILE A 341 9.16 -8.07 3.67
CA ILE A 341 9.50 -7.86 5.09
C ILE A 341 10.94 -8.31 5.38
N LYS A 342 11.36 -9.48 4.88
CA LYS A 342 12.63 -10.11 5.22
C LYS A 342 13.80 -9.54 4.42
N GLU A 343 13.59 -9.32 3.12
CA GLU A 343 14.64 -8.89 2.21
C GLU A 343 14.83 -7.36 2.19
N TYR A 344 13.71 -6.62 2.30
CA TYR A 344 13.73 -5.15 2.20
C TYR A 344 13.36 -4.44 3.49
N HIS A 345 13.11 -5.16 4.57
CA HIS A 345 12.74 -4.63 5.88
C HIS A 345 11.48 -3.74 5.88
N ILE A 346 10.53 -3.99 4.99
CA ILE A 346 9.27 -3.25 4.89
C ILE A 346 8.48 -3.36 6.20
N ASP A 347 7.87 -2.25 6.63
CA ASP A 347 7.19 -2.06 7.91
C ASP A 347 5.67 -2.05 7.83
N GLY A 348 5.13 -2.10 6.64
CA GLY A 348 3.68 -2.13 6.44
C GLY A 348 3.29 -2.29 4.99
N PHE A 349 2.00 -2.61 4.78
CA PHE A 349 1.42 -2.81 3.46
C PHE A 349 0.07 -2.12 3.35
N ARG A 350 -0.12 -1.36 2.29
CA ARG A 350 -1.44 -0.91 1.83
C ARG A 350 -1.88 -1.81 0.70
N PHE A 351 -3.00 -2.48 0.86
CA PHE A 351 -3.59 -3.31 -0.18
C PHE A 351 -4.54 -2.49 -1.04
N ASP A 352 -4.15 -2.32 -2.30
CA ASP A 352 -4.99 -1.74 -3.34
C ASP A 352 -6.21 -2.60 -3.54
N LEU A 353 -7.41 -1.98 -3.62
CA LEU A 353 -8.70 -2.67 -3.76
C LEU A 353 -8.76 -3.94 -2.90
N MET A 354 -8.45 -3.82 -1.60
CA MET A 354 -8.40 -4.95 -0.67
C MET A 354 -9.71 -5.75 -0.66
N GLY A 355 -10.84 -5.06 -0.93
CA GLY A 355 -12.16 -5.66 -1.02
C GLY A 355 -12.34 -6.67 -2.16
N VAL A 356 -11.37 -6.82 -3.07
CA VAL A 356 -11.34 -7.90 -4.07
C VAL A 356 -10.87 -9.22 -3.45
N HIS A 357 -10.05 -9.17 -2.39
CA HIS A 357 -9.51 -10.35 -1.73
C HIS A 357 -10.48 -10.97 -0.73
N ASP A 358 -10.32 -12.25 -0.47
CA ASP A 358 -11.11 -12.95 0.56
C ASP A 358 -10.53 -12.72 1.97
N ILE A 359 -11.42 -12.76 2.96
CA ILE A 359 -11.12 -12.55 4.39
C ILE A 359 -10.09 -13.56 4.91
N GLU A 360 -10.19 -14.83 4.50
CA GLU A 360 -9.30 -15.87 4.97
C GLU A 360 -7.85 -15.59 4.54
N THR A 361 -7.64 -15.20 3.28
CA THR A 361 -6.32 -14.81 2.77
C THR A 361 -5.75 -13.63 3.54
N MET A 362 -6.54 -12.58 3.77
CA MET A 362 -6.08 -11.42 4.54
C MET A 362 -5.72 -11.78 5.97
N ASN A 363 -6.49 -12.65 6.63
CA ASN A 363 -6.20 -13.14 7.97
C ASN A 363 -4.94 -14.02 8.02
N GLU A 364 -4.72 -14.90 7.05
CA GLU A 364 -3.51 -15.72 6.98
C GLU A 364 -2.26 -14.87 6.70
N ILE A 365 -2.36 -13.82 5.88
CA ILE A 365 -1.29 -12.81 5.72
C ILE A 365 -1.01 -12.13 7.06
N ARG A 366 -2.04 -11.61 7.76
CA ARG A 366 -1.88 -10.95 9.08
C ARG A 366 -1.22 -11.87 10.08
N LYS A 367 -1.66 -13.12 10.14
CA LYS A 367 -1.10 -14.16 11.02
C LYS A 367 0.37 -14.46 10.70
N ALA A 368 0.73 -14.55 9.42
CA ALA A 368 2.10 -14.78 8.99
C ALA A 368 3.01 -13.60 9.36
N VAL A 369 2.54 -12.37 9.12
CA VAL A 369 3.25 -11.13 9.46
C VAL A 369 3.44 -11.01 10.98
N ASN A 370 2.41 -11.33 11.79
CA ASN A 370 2.51 -11.29 13.26
C ASN A 370 3.59 -12.22 13.83
N LYS A 371 3.91 -13.31 13.14
CA LYS A 371 5.01 -14.21 13.54
C LYS A 371 6.39 -13.58 13.33
N VAL A 372 6.50 -12.63 12.41
CA VAL A 372 7.76 -11.89 12.16
C VAL A 372 7.84 -10.70 13.10
N ASP A 373 6.85 -9.80 13.03
CA ASP A 373 6.75 -8.61 13.88
C ASP A 373 5.29 -8.11 13.89
N PRO A 374 4.59 -8.15 15.03
CA PRO A 374 3.20 -7.70 15.13
C PRO A 374 3.03 -6.19 14.95
N THR A 375 4.11 -5.41 14.97
CA THR A 375 4.08 -3.96 14.75
C THR A 375 4.06 -3.56 13.27
N ILE A 376 4.26 -4.51 12.35
CA ILE A 376 4.12 -4.28 10.91
C ILE A 376 2.64 -4.07 10.61
N CYS A 377 2.30 -2.91 10.04
CA CYS A 377 0.91 -2.56 9.79
C CYS A 377 0.38 -3.16 8.48
N ILE A 378 -0.92 -3.45 8.46
CA ILE A 378 -1.67 -3.83 7.25
C ILE A 378 -2.93 -2.98 7.22
N TYR A 379 -3.15 -2.30 6.11
CA TYR A 379 -4.40 -1.61 5.83
C TYR A 379 -4.67 -1.59 4.32
N GLY A 380 -5.85 -1.18 3.92
CA GLY A 380 -6.17 -1.11 2.50
C GLY A 380 -7.52 -0.49 2.22
N GLU A 381 -7.90 -0.55 0.97
CA GLU A 381 -9.20 -0.12 0.50
C GLU A 381 -10.24 -1.20 0.74
N GLY A 382 -11.15 -0.95 1.67
CA GLY A 382 -12.23 -1.88 2.02
C GLY A 382 -13.38 -1.88 1.00
N TRP A 383 -13.06 -1.77 -0.28
CA TRP A 383 -13.99 -1.79 -1.42
C TRP A 383 -13.34 -2.45 -2.64
N ALA A 384 -14.14 -2.67 -3.68
CA ALA A 384 -13.73 -3.06 -5.02
C ALA A 384 -14.26 -2.03 -6.03
N ALA A 385 -13.66 -1.96 -7.22
CA ALA A 385 -14.10 -1.02 -8.26
C ALA A 385 -15.43 -1.46 -8.91
N GLU A 386 -15.59 -2.78 -9.13
CA GLU A 386 -16.83 -3.44 -9.57
C GLU A 386 -17.14 -4.61 -8.62
N ALA A 387 -18.26 -5.28 -8.82
CA ALA A 387 -18.65 -6.42 -7.98
C ALA A 387 -17.75 -7.64 -8.27
N PRO A 388 -16.92 -8.12 -7.31
CA PRO A 388 -16.12 -9.31 -7.49
C PRO A 388 -16.97 -10.58 -7.63
N GLN A 389 -16.46 -11.59 -8.33
CA GLN A 389 -17.12 -12.90 -8.47
C GLN A 389 -16.78 -13.82 -7.30
N TYR A 390 -17.12 -13.37 -6.09
CA TYR A 390 -16.95 -14.13 -4.84
C TYR A 390 -18.02 -13.68 -3.83
N PRO A 391 -18.43 -14.53 -2.87
CA PRO A 391 -19.46 -14.15 -1.89
C PRO A 391 -19.10 -12.89 -1.11
N ALA A 392 -20.00 -11.91 -1.09
CA ALA A 392 -19.75 -10.58 -0.52
C ALA A 392 -19.44 -10.61 0.99
N ASP A 393 -19.97 -11.58 1.74
CA ASP A 393 -19.71 -11.79 3.17
C ASP A 393 -18.35 -12.43 3.46
N SER A 394 -17.71 -12.96 2.42
CA SER A 394 -16.38 -13.57 2.47
C SER A 394 -15.28 -12.66 1.90
N LEU A 395 -15.63 -11.49 1.39
CA LEU A 395 -14.70 -10.49 0.86
C LEU A 395 -14.19 -9.53 1.94
N ALA A 396 -12.95 -9.06 1.80
CA ALA A 396 -12.30 -8.11 2.69
C ALA A 396 -12.83 -6.68 2.53
N MET A 397 -14.15 -6.55 2.42
CA MET A 397 -14.87 -5.30 2.36
C MET A 397 -14.90 -4.61 3.73
N LYS A 398 -14.99 -3.28 3.75
CA LYS A 398 -15.09 -2.45 4.95
C LYS A 398 -16.17 -2.94 5.94
N GLY A 399 -17.33 -3.34 5.42
CA GLY A 399 -18.41 -3.88 6.24
C GLY A 399 -18.10 -5.17 7.00
N ASN A 400 -17.03 -5.88 6.60
CA ASN A 400 -16.59 -7.15 7.16
C ASN A 400 -15.30 -7.01 8.02
N ILE A 401 -14.81 -5.79 8.25
CA ILE A 401 -13.51 -5.57 8.92
C ILE A 401 -13.44 -6.12 10.34
N SER A 402 -14.59 -6.26 11.02
CA SER A 402 -14.66 -6.93 12.33
C SER A 402 -14.16 -8.39 12.30
N HIS A 403 -14.17 -9.04 11.14
CA HIS A 403 -13.64 -10.38 10.93
C HIS A 403 -12.14 -10.41 10.60
N MET A 404 -11.50 -9.22 10.52
CA MET A 404 -10.08 -9.06 10.19
C MET A 404 -9.33 -8.27 11.27
N PRO A 405 -9.14 -8.83 12.48
CA PRO A 405 -8.48 -8.14 13.58
C PRO A 405 -7.03 -7.78 13.22
N GLY A 406 -6.63 -6.52 13.51
CA GLY A 406 -5.29 -6.01 13.22
C GLY A 406 -5.08 -5.57 11.77
N ILE A 407 -6.15 -5.46 10.99
CA ILE A 407 -6.17 -4.86 9.65
C ILE A 407 -7.06 -3.62 9.69
N ALA A 408 -6.62 -2.54 9.03
CA ALA A 408 -7.38 -1.29 8.96
C ALA A 408 -7.86 -1.00 7.54
N VAL A 409 -8.86 -0.12 7.42
CA VAL A 409 -9.39 0.35 6.13
C VAL A 409 -9.60 1.86 6.12
N PHE A 410 -9.57 2.44 4.94
CA PHE A 410 -9.88 3.86 4.73
C PHE A 410 -11.35 4.16 5.05
N SER A 411 -11.59 5.31 5.69
CA SER A 411 -12.95 5.82 5.96
C SER A 411 -13.36 6.86 4.93
N ASP A 412 -14.04 6.41 3.88
CA ASP A 412 -14.71 7.30 2.92
C ASP A 412 -15.86 8.09 3.57
N GLU A 413 -16.44 7.60 4.68
CA GLU A 413 -17.44 8.37 5.46
C GLU A 413 -16.83 9.68 5.99
N LEU A 414 -15.61 9.63 6.53
CA LEU A 414 -14.95 10.83 7.03
C LEU A 414 -14.54 11.76 5.89
N ARG A 415 -13.90 11.23 4.84
CA ARG A 415 -13.48 11.99 3.67
C ARG A 415 -14.65 12.74 3.04
N ASP A 416 -15.71 12.01 2.71
CA ASP A 416 -16.86 12.57 2.01
C ASP A 416 -17.78 13.37 2.95
N GLY A 417 -17.81 13.04 4.25
CA GLY A 417 -18.43 13.88 5.26
C GLY A 417 -17.78 15.25 5.41
N LEU A 418 -16.48 15.36 5.16
CA LEU A 418 -15.73 16.61 5.12
C LEU A 418 -15.85 17.32 3.78
N CYS A 419 -15.57 16.63 2.68
CA CYS A 419 -15.38 17.23 1.36
C CYS A 419 -16.55 17.10 0.40
N GLY A 420 -17.50 16.19 0.67
CA GLY A 420 -18.57 15.80 -0.25
C GLY A 420 -18.20 14.55 -1.08
N PRO A 421 -19.18 13.94 -1.78
CA PRO A 421 -19.00 12.69 -2.51
C PRO A 421 -17.86 12.79 -3.54
N VAL A 422 -16.93 11.84 -3.53
CA VAL A 422 -15.73 11.89 -4.37
C VAL A 422 -16.04 11.95 -5.87
N TRP A 423 -17.15 11.31 -6.29
CA TRP A 423 -17.58 11.27 -7.68
C TRP A 423 -18.34 12.52 -8.16
N GLU A 424 -18.71 13.43 -7.23
CA GLU A 424 -19.44 14.66 -7.50
C GLU A 424 -18.56 15.86 -7.07
N LYS A 425 -17.59 16.21 -7.93
CA LYS A 425 -16.51 17.15 -7.62
C LYS A 425 -16.98 18.55 -7.20
N ASP A 426 -18.11 18.99 -7.71
CA ASP A 426 -18.74 20.29 -7.44
C ASP A 426 -19.57 20.29 -6.17
N LYS A 427 -19.85 19.12 -5.58
CA LYS A 427 -20.61 19.03 -4.33
C LYS A 427 -19.68 19.09 -3.12
N GLY A 428 -19.91 20.06 -2.25
CA GLY A 428 -19.25 20.17 -0.96
C GLY A 428 -20.03 19.45 0.14
N ALA A 429 -19.40 19.36 1.32
CA ALA A 429 -20.02 18.92 2.55
C ALA A 429 -19.63 19.84 3.72
N PHE A 430 -19.26 19.28 4.87
CA PHE A 430 -18.99 20.06 6.08
C PHE A 430 -18.02 21.23 5.85
N LEU A 431 -16.88 21.03 5.18
CA LEU A 431 -15.89 22.08 4.93
C LEU A 431 -16.45 23.23 4.07
N ALA A 432 -17.29 22.91 3.11
CA ALA A 432 -17.95 23.93 2.26
C ALA A 432 -19.17 24.61 2.93
N GLY A 433 -19.43 24.32 4.20
CA GLY A 433 -20.58 24.86 4.92
C GLY A 433 -21.93 24.24 4.47
N VAL A 434 -21.89 23.08 3.80
CA VAL A 434 -23.08 22.33 3.42
C VAL A 434 -23.51 21.45 4.59
N PRO A 435 -24.79 21.57 5.03
CA PRO A 435 -25.30 20.78 6.15
C PRO A 435 -25.43 19.30 5.83
N GLY A 436 -25.39 18.45 6.88
CA GLY A 436 -25.68 17.01 6.80
C GLY A 436 -24.46 16.10 6.88
N GLY A 437 -23.24 16.63 6.75
CA GLY A 437 -21.99 15.87 6.89
C GLY A 437 -21.57 15.61 8.34
N GLU A 438 -22.17 16.30 9.31
CA GLU A 438 -21.71 16.32 10.70
C GLU A 438 -21.69 14.94 11.35
N MET A 439 -22.65 14.07 11.04
CA MET A 439 -22.72 12.75 11.64
C MET A 439 -21.62 11.82 11.08
N SER A 440 -21.31 11.93 9.79
CA SER A 440 -20.21 11.20 9.17
C SER A 440 -18.84 11.67 9.72
N VAL A 441 -18.70 12.97 9.95
CA VAL A 441 -17.49 13.52 10.61
C VAL A 441 -17.38 13.01 12.05
N LYS A 442 -18.47 13.00 12.83
CA LYS A 442 -18.50 12.43 14.20
C LYS A 442 -18.17 10.95 14.21
N PHE A 443 -18.66 10.20 13.22
CA PHE A 443 -18.33 8.79 13.04
C PHE A 443 -16.83 8.57 12.81
N GLY A 444 -16.20 9.42 11.98
CA GLY A 444 -14.74 9.41 11.79
C GLY A 444 -13.98 9.83 13.04
N ILE A 445 -14.45 10.85 13.79
CA ILE A 445 -13.79 11.30 15.03
C ILE A 445 -13.68 10.16 16.04
N VAL A 446 -14.69 9.32 16.19
CA VAL A 446 -14.66 8.18 17.11
C VAL A 446 -13.94 6.94 16.56
N GLY A 447 -13.42 6.98 15.31
CA GLY A 447 -12.71 5.86 14.70
C GLY A 447 -13.62 4.75 14.20
N ALA A 448 -14.80 5.11 13.66
CA ALA A 448 -15.82 4.21 13.09
C ALA A 448 -16.34 3.13 14.05
N ILE A 449 -16.11 3.27 15.34
CA ILE A 449 -16.60 2.36 16.38
C ILE A 449 -18.04 2.68 16.79
N LYS A 450 -18.69 1.74 17.46
CA LYS A 450 -19.98 2.00 18.11
C LYS A 450 -19.81 3.03 19.23
N HIS A 451 -20.51 4.16 19.12
CA HIS A 451 -20.52 5.23 20.13
C HIS A 451 -21.94 5.71 20.41
N PRO A 452 -22.34 5.97 21.67
CA PRO A 452 -23.73 6.27 22.03
C PRO A 452 -24.27 7.58 21.41
N GLN A 453 -23.40 8.52 21.06
CA GLN A 453 -23.77 9.80 20.47
C GLN A 453 -23.63 9.84 18.94
N VAL A 454 -23.31 8.71 18.28
CA VAL A 454 -23.20 8.60 16.82
C VAL A 454 -24.35 7.73 16.28
N ARG A 455 -25.22 8.35 15.49
CA ARG A 455 -26.34 7.67 14.85
C ARG A 455 -25.93 7.25 13.44
N CYS A 456 -25.75 5.96 13.23
CA CYS A 456 -25.28 5.43 11.95
C CYS A 456 -26.30 5.52 10.81
N ASP A 457 -27.60 5.70 11.13
CA ASP A 457 -28.65 5.96 10.14
C ASP A 457 -28.47 7.29 9.38
N SER A 458 -27.63 8.17 9.91
CA SER A 458 -27.32 9.48 9.35
C SER A 458 -25.86 9.61 8.91
N VAL A 459 -25.14 8.49 8.79
CA VAL A 459 -23.75 8.41 8.30
C VAL A 459 -23.76 8.03 6.82
N ASN A 460 -22.89 8.64 6.02
CA ASN A 460 -22.72 8.27 4.62
C ASN A 460 -22.26 6.80 4.52
N TYR A 461 -22.78 6.06 3.53
CA TYR A 461 -22.33 4.70 3.16
C TYR A 461 -22.52 3.61 4.21
N SER A 462 -22.49 3.92 5.51
CA SER A 462 -22.48 2.91 6.58
C SER A 462 -23.66 3.05 7.53
N GLN A 463 -24.56 2.05 7.53
CA GLN A 463 -25.74 1.99 8.41
C GLN A 463 -25.43 1.43 9.80
N LYS A 464 -24.19 0.99 10.04
CA LYS A 464 -23.71 0.42 11.32
C LYS A 464 -22.23 0.74 11.51
N PRO A 465 -21.75 0.76 12.76
CA PRO A 465 -20.32 0.80 13.03
C PRO A 465 -19.65 -0.43 12.42
N TRP A 466 -18.47 -0.26 11.82
CA TRP A 466 -17.76 -1.38 11.22
C TRP A 466 -16.43 -1.69 11.92
N ALA A 467 -15.83 -0.74 12.66
CA ALA A 467 -14.61 -0.96 13.39
C ALA A 467 -14.88 -1.49 14.81
N GLU A 468 -14.17 -2.52 15.24
CA GLU A 468 -14.14 -3.00 16.62
C GLU A 468 -13.22 -2.11 17.49
N GLN A 469 -12.15 -1.60 16.89
CA GLN A 469 -11.19 -0.70 17.51
C GLN A 469 -10.92 0.51 16.59
N PRO A 470 -10.66 1.70 17.11
CA PRO A 470 -10.38 2.87 16.28
C PRO A 470 -9.13 2.71 15.40
N THR A 471 -8.21 1.82 15.77
CA THR A 471 -7.03 1.46 14.97
C THR A 471 -7.34 0.63 13.72
N GLN A 472 -8.59 0.25 13.49
CA GLN A 472 -9.04 -0.35 12.22
C GLN A 472 -9.52 0.69 11.21
N MET A 473 -9.47 1.97 11.54
CA MET A 473 -9.88 3.06 10.67
C MET A 473 -8.69 3.95 10.30
N VAL A 474 -8.49 4.19 9.01
CA VAL A 474 -7.59 5.22 8.48
C VAL A 474 -8.39 6.50 8.26
N SER A 475 -7.99 7.57 8.96
CA SER A 475 -8.59 8.90 8.90
C SER A 475 -7.89 9.74 7.86
N TYR A 476 -8.59 10.19 6.83
CA TYR A 476 -8.01 11.00 5.76
C TYR A 476 -9.02 11.98 5.17
N VAL A 477 -8.53 12.94 4.41
CA VAL A 477 -9.36 13.92 3.71
C VAL A 477 -9.13 13.90 2.20
N SER A 478 -7.93 13.56 1.76
CA SER A 478 -7.60 13.25 0.37
C SER A 478 -6.42 12.27 0.28
N CYS A 479 -6.20 11.68 -0.89
CA CYS A 479 -5.11 10.78 -1.23
C CYS A 479 -4.71 10.98 -2.69
N HIS A 480 -3.90 10.08 -3.26
CA HIS A 480 -3.52 10.16 -4.67
C HIS A 480 -4.74 10.02 -5.61
N ASP A 481 -5.75 9.21 -5.23
CA ASP A 481 -7.00 9.06 -5.97
C ASP A 481 -7.95 10.24 -5.76
N GLY A 482 -8.49 10.75 -6.85
CA GLY A 482 -9.38 11.90 -6.85
C GLY A 482 -8.65 13.24 -6.77
N LEU A 483 -9.39 14.30 -6.46
CA LEU A 483 -8.82 15.63 -6.31
C LEU A 483 -8.02 15.75 -5.01
N CYS A 484 -6.82 16.34 -5.06
CA CYS A 484 -6.15 16.75 -3.83
C CYS A 484 -6.98 17.81 -3.08
N LEU A 485 -6.74 17.99 -1.79
CA LEU A 485 -7.61 18.79 -0.91
C LEU A 485 -7.88 20.21 -1.45
N VAL A 486 -6.84 20.91 -1.90
CA VAL A 486 -6.98 22.29 -2.44
C VAL A 486 -7.85 22.32 -3.70
N ASP A 487 -7.65 21.36 -4.61
CA ASP A 487 -8.44 21.27 -5.84
C ASP A 487 -9.89 20.90 -5.54
N ARG A 488 -10.10 20.03 -4.54
CA ARG A 488 -11.43 19.66 -4.08
C ARG A 488 -12.19 20.86 -3.49
N LEU A 489 -11.53 21.66 -2.65
CA LEU A 489 -12.11 22.88 -2.10
C LEU A 489 -12.45 23.89 -3.18
N LYS A 490 -11.55 24.09 -4.16
CA LYS A 490 -11.82 24.98 -5.31
C LYS A 490 -13.02 24.50 -6.14
N ALA A 491 -13.13 23.22 -6.40
CA ALA A 491 -14.20 22.65 -7.20
C ALA A 491 -15.57 22.76 -6.50
N SER A 492 -15.62 22.48 -5.20
CA SER A 492 -16.86 22.52 -4.41
C SER A 492 -17.25 23.93 -3.91
N MET A 493 -16.32 24.88 -3.97
CA MET A 493 -16.53 26.26 -3.53
C MET A 493 -16.02 27.26 -4.58
N PRO A 494 -16.61 27.32 -5.77
CA PRO A 494 -16.18 28.24 -6.81
C PRO A 494 -16.34 29.68 -6.31
N GLY A 495 -15.24 30.40 -6.24
CA GLY A 495 -15.18 31.76 -5.68
C GLY A 495 -14.67 31.87 -4.25
N ALA A 496 -14.24 30.75 -3.63
CA ALA A 496 -13.51 30.83 -2.36
C ALA A 496 -12.23 31.63 -2.51
N THR A 497 -11.96 32.51 -1.54
CA THR A 497 -10.70 33.28 -1.54
C THR A 497 -9.51 32.40 -1.13
N PRO A 498 -8.26 32.75 -1.50
CA PRO A 498 -7.08 32.04 -1.03
C PRO A 498 -7.05 31.88 0.49
N GLU A 499 -7.44 32.89 1.25
CA GLU A 499 -7.49 32.86 2.72
C GLU A 499 -8.53 31.84 3.23
N GLN A 500 -9.67 31.73 2.56
CA GLN A 500 -10.68 30.72 2.90
C GLN A 500 -10.16 29.31 2.62
N LEU A 501 -9.49 29.09 1.50
CA LEU A 501 -8.87 27.78 1.19
C LEU A 501 -7.85 27.38 2.24
N VAL A 502 -6.99 28.31 2.67
CA VAL A 502 -6.01 28.08 3.75
C VAL A 502 -6.69 27.72 5.08
N ARG A 503 -7.76 28.46 5.45
CA ARG A 503 -8.51 28.18 6.69
C ARG A 503 -9.13 26.80 6.65
N LEU A 504 -9.74 26.42 5.53
CA LEU A 504 -10.42 25.13 5.37
C LEU A 504 -9.45 23.96 5.28
N ASP A 505 -8.28 24.16 4.66
CA ASP A 505 -7.20 23.18 4.66
C ASP A 505 -6.74 22.88 6.10
N LYS A 506 -6.41 23.91 6.87
CA LYS A 506 -6.05 23.78 8.29
C LYS A 506 -7.16 23.14 9.13
N LEU A 507 -8.43 23.48 8.87
CA LEU A 507 -9.58 22.89 9.56
C LEU A 507 -9.70 21.39 9.25
N ALA A 508 -9.57 21.02 7.97
CA ALA A 508 -9.65 19.63 7.52
C ALA A 508 -8.61 18.74 8.23
N GLN A 509 -7.36 19.17 8.22
CA GLN A 509 -6.30 18.41 8.87
C GLN A 509 -6.39 18.41 10.40
N THR A 510 -6.99 19.44 10.98
CA THR A 510 -7.28 19.41 12.43
C THR A 510 -8.29 18.30 12.74
N VAL A 511 -9.32 18.10 11.92
CA VAL A 511 -10.26 16.98 12.08
C VAL A 511 -9.53 15.64 11.97
N VAL A 512 -8.71 15.45 10.93
CA VAL A 512 -7.97 14.19 10.71
C VAL A 512 -7.05 13.88 11.87
N LEU A 513 -6.20 14.83 12.29
CA LEU A 513 -5.16 14.62 13.31
C LEU A 513 -5.70 14.60 14.76
N THR A 514 -6.93 15.05 15.00
CA THR A 514 -7.58 14.95 16.33
C THR A 514 -8.61 13.81 16.42
N SER A 515 -8.88 13.10 15.31
CA SER A 515 -9.70 11.90 15.28
C SER A 515 -8.97 10.70 15.88
N GLN A 516 -9.71 9.70 16.37
CA GLN A 516 -9.18 8.53 17.07
C GLN A 516 -8.64 7.44 16.12
N GLY A 517 -8.93 7.49 14.84
CA GLY A 517 -8.34 6.62 13.82
C GLY A 517 -6.87 6.91 13.52
N ILE A 518 -6.30 6.16 12.60
CA ILE A 518 -4.91 6.34 12.13
C ILE A 518 -4.89 7.50 11.13
N PRO A 519 -4.22 8.63 11.39
CA PRO A 519 -4.19 9.76 10.48
C PRO A 519 -3.31 9.49 9.26
N PHE A 520 -3.79 9.96 8.12
CA PHE A 520 -3.16 9.83 6.82
C PHE A 520 -3.15 11.19 6.12
N ILE A 521 -2.01 11.55 5.57
CA ILE A 521 -1.75 12.84 4.89
C ILE A 521 -1.24 12.53 3.49
N TYR A 522 -1.83 13.15 2.48
CA TYR A 522 -1.32 13.10 1.11
C TYR A 522 -0.19 14.11 0.92
N ALA A 523 0.94 13.67 0.35
CA ALA A 523 2.14 14.49 0.19
C ALA A 523 1.87 15.83 -0.51
N GLY A 524 2.28 16.90 0.15
CA GLY A 524 2.14 18.27 -0.33
C GLY A 524 0.89 18.99 0.17
N GLU A 525 -0.04 18.34 0.88
CA GLU A 525 -1.17 19.04 1.52
C GLU A 525 -0.66 20.11 2.48
N GLU A 526 0.40 19.82 3.23
CA GLU A 526 1.03 20.73 4.18
C GLU A 526 1.66 21.99 3.55
N VAL A 527 1.70 22.04 2.23
CA VAL A 527 2.16 23.20 1.45
C VAL A 527 1.13 23.64 0.40
N MET A 528 -0.12 23.21 0.53
CA MET A 528 -1.22 23.55 -0.40
C MET A 528 -0.97 23.02 -1.82
N ARG A 529 -0.62 21.73 -1.96
CA ARG A 529 -0.43 21.08 -3.26
C ARG A 529 -1.65 21.28 -4.15
N ASP A 530 -1.38 21.63 -5.40
CA ASP A 530 -2.37 21.95 -6.42
C ASP A 530 -2.06 21.14 -7.68
N LYS A 531 -2.98 20.28 -8.09
CA LYS A 531 -2.87 19.43 -9.29
C LYS A 531 -3.73 19.96 -10.44
N GLN A 532 -4.05 21.26 -10.40
CA GLN A 532 -4.76 21.98 -11.46
C GLN A 532 -6.17 21.43 -11.74
N GLY A 533 -6.82 20.87 -10.74
CA GLY A 533 -8.15 20.28 -10.85
C GLY A 533 -8.17 18.91 -11.55
N ILE A 534 -7.02 18.27 -11.75
CA ILE A 534 -6.92 16.93 -12.34
C ILE A 534 -7.17 15.90 -11.24
N ASP A 535 -8.24 15.15 -11.33
CA ASP A 535 -8.65 14.14 -10.35
C ASP A 535 -7.96 12.77 -10.55
N ASN A 536 -7.81 12.35 -11.80
CA ASN A 536 -7.18 11.07 -12.14
C ASN A 536 -5.86 11.33 -12.89
N SER A 537 -4.83 11.69 -12.11
CA SER A 537 -3.54 12.14 -12.65
C SER A 537 -2.52 11.00 -12.85
N TYR A 538 -2.95 9.72 -12.88
CA TYR A 538 -2.07 8.55 -12.88
C TYR A 538 -1.02 8.53 -13.99
N LYS A 539 -1.28 9.19 -15.11
CA LYS A 539 -0.37 9.35 -16.26
C LYS A 539 -0.19 10.80 -16.70
N SER A 540 -0.58 11.74 -15.85
CA SER A 540 -0.36 13.16 -16.12
C SER A 540 1.13 13.51 -15.97
N PRO A 541 1.64 14.53 -16.69
CA PRO A 541 3.05 14.88 -16.62
C PRO A 541 3.48 15.42 -15.25
N ASP A 542 4.79 15.47 -15.02
CA ASP A 542 5.38 16.05 -13.80
C ASP A 542 4.85 17.45 -13.48
N ALA A 543 4.56 18.28 -14.49
CA ALA A 543 3.99 19.62 -14.32
C ALA A 543 2.65 19.62 -13.55
N VAL A 544 1.91 18.49 -13.50
CA VAL A 544 0.69 18.30 -12.72
C VAL A 544 1.02 17.62 -11.39
N ASN A 545 1.87 16.58 -11.44
CA ASN A 545 2.07 15.69 -10.30
C ASN A 545 3.17 16.12 -9.33
N ALA A 546 4.24 16.79 -9.79
CA ALA A 546 5.36 17.17 -8.94
C ALA A 546 4.94 18.14 -7.82
N ILE A 547 5.51 17.95 -6.65
CA ILE A 547 5.36 18.90 -5.54
C ILE A 547 6.25 20.11 -5.82
N ASP A 548 5.65 21.27 -5.99
CA ASP A 548 6.36 22.54 -6.11
C ASP A 548 6.91 22.97 -4.74
N TRP A 549 8.19 22.72 -4.51
CA TRP A 549 8.84 23.00 -3.23
C TRP A 549 8.96 24.49 -2.86
N ARG A 550 8.76 25.41 -3.82
CA ARG A 550 8.65 26.86 -3.52
C ARG A 550 7.47 27.15 -2.61
N ARG A 551 6.41 26.31 -2.69
CA ARG A 551 5.21 26.43 -1.85
C ARG A 551 5.52 26.27 -0.36
N LYS A 552 6.55 25.52 0.03
CA LYS A 552 6.96 25.45 1.43
C LYS A 552 7.41 26.80 1.97
N THR A 553 8.03 27.64 1.12
CA THR A 553 8.39 29.03 1.50
C THR A 553 7.18 29.96 1.52
N THR A 554 6.32 29.91 0.50
CA THR A 554 5.17 30.80 0.38
C THR A 554 4.05 30.46 1.38
N ASN A 555 3.92 29.18 1.73
CA ASN A 555 2.90 28.64 2.63
C ASN A 555 3.52 28.09 3.94
N GLY A 556 4.60 28.67 4.40
CA GLY A 556 5.34 28.20 5.58
C GLY A 556 4.54 28.21 6.88
N ASP A 557 3.52 29.07 6.97
CA ASP A 557 2.57 29.09 8.08
C ASP A 557 1.65 27.85 8.10
N ILE A 558 1.30 27.32 6.94
CA ILE A 558 0.50 26.09 6.80
C ILE A 558 1.34 24.88 7.18
N PHE A 559 2.56 24.79 6.62
CA PHE A 559 3.52 23.76 7.01
C PHE A 559 3.76 23.74 8.53
N THR A 560 3.95 24.93 9.13
CA THR A 560 4.12 25.08 10.58
C THR A 560 2.88 24.63 11.34
N TYR A 561 1.69 24.88 10.81
CA TYR A 561 0.43 24.42 11.42
C TYR A 561 0.33 22.89 11.44
N TYR A 562 0.59 22.21 10.31
CA TYR A 562 0.61 20.75 10.23
C TYR A 562 1.63 20.15 11.20
N LYS A 563 2.85 20.64 11.18
CA LYS A 563 3.90 20.21 12.11
C LYS A 563 3.43 20.30 13.57
N ARG A 564 2.85 21.42 13.97
CA ARG A 564 2.35 21.62 15.34
C ARG A 564 1.15 20.74 15.67
N LEU A 565 0.27 20.42 14.72
CA LEU A 565 -0.79 19.44 14.89
C LEU A 565 -0.23 18.06 15.13
N ILE A 566 0.77 17.65 14.37
CA ILE A 566 1.46 16.38 14.54
C ILE A 566 2.14 16.30 15.90
N ASP A 567 2.84 17.36 16.31
CA ASP A 567 3.47 17.46 17.64
C ASP A 567 2.42 17.38 18.76
N LEU A 568 1.28 18.08 18.59
CA LEU A 568 0.16 18.03 19.54
C LEU A 568 -0.38 16.59 19.69
N ARG A 569 -0.66 15.90 18.59
CA ARG A 569 -1.13 14.50 18.62
C ARG A 569 -0.11 13.57 19.28
N LYS A 570 1.19 13.72 18.96
CA LYS A 570 2.27 12.89 19.54
C LYS A 570 2.44 13.14 21.03
N SER A 571 2.29 14.38 21.48
CA SER A 571 2.47 14.79 22.88
C SER A 571 1.26 14.45 23.76
N HIS A 572 0.06 14.39 23.18
CA HIS A 572 -1.19 14.19 23.90
C HIS A 572 -1.88 12.88 23.52
N PRO A 573 -1.71 11.83 24.34
CA PRO A 573 -2.26 10.51 24.05
C PRO A 573 -3.79 10.46 24.03
N ALA A 574 -4.49 11.47 24.55
CA ALA A 574 -5.94 11.61 24.46
C ALA A 574 -6.45 11.61 23.01
N PHE A 575 -5.65 12.10 22.04
CA PHE A 575 -6.00 12.10 20.62
C PHE A 575 -5.78 10.75 19.91
N ARG A 576 -5.25 9.74 20.60
CA ARG A 576 -4.87 8.43 20.04
C ARG A 576 -5.11 7.30 21.01
N MET A 577 -6.36 7.20 21.48
CA MET A 577 -6.73 6.22 22.51
C MET A 577 -6.59 4.75 22.05
N GLY A 578 -6.71 4.44 20.77
CA GLY A 578 -6.45 3.11 20.22
C GLY A 578 -7.38 1.98 20.70
N ASN A 579 -8.28 2.27 21.63
CA ASN A 579 -9.17 1.32 22.25
C ASN A 579 -10.61 1.87 22.30
N ALA A 580 -11.56 1.08 21.82
CA ALA A 580 -12.96 1.50 21.68
C ALA A 580 -13.65 1.78 23.03
N GLU A 581 -13.31 1.04 24.10
CA GLU A 581 -13.86 1.28 25.43
C GLU A 581 -13.39 2.61 26.00
N MET A 582 -12.09 2.93 25.83
CA MET A 582 -11.55 4.23 26.23
C MET A 582 -12.25 5.38 25.47
N VAL A 583 -12.44 5.23 24.15
CA VAL A 583 -13.12 6.26 23.36
C VAL A 583 -14.55 6.47 23.86
N ARG A 584 -15.32 5.41 24.10
CA ARG A 584 -16.67 5.50 24.63
C ARG A 584 -16.75 6.14 26.01
N LYS A 585 -15.73 5.94 26.86
CA LYS A 585 -15.67 6.48 28.20
C LYS A 585 -15.25 7.95 28.23
N HIS A 586 -14.24 8.31 27.44
CA HIS A 586 -13.55 9.59 27.58
C HIS A 586 -13.92 10.61 26.51
N LEU A 587 -14.44 10.20 25.35
CA LEU A 587 -14.89 11.14 24.31
C LEU A 587 -16.41 11.40 24.44
N GLU A 588 -16.76 12.67 24.53
CA GLU A 588 -18.15 13.14 24.65
C GLU A 588 -18.41 14.29 23.70
N PHE A 589 -19.38 14.16 22.79
CA PHE A 589 -19.79 15.26 21.94
C PHE A 589 -20.61 16.25 22.75
N LEU A 590 -20.23 17.53 22.66
CA LEU A 590 -20.95 18.62 23.29
C LEU A 590 -22.17 19.03 22.45
N PRO A 591 -23.27 19.48 23.08
CA PRO A 591 -24.39 20.09 22.39
C PRO A 591 -23.93 21.32 21.59
N VAL A 592 -24.44 21.46 20.37
CA VAL A 592 -24.15 22.63 19.51
C VAL A 592 -25.45 23.15 18.92
N GLU A 593 -25.53 24.47 18.72
CA GLU A 593 -26.66 25.10 18.06
C GLU A 593 -26.44 25.24 16.55
N GLY A 594 -27.41 24.79 15.77
CA GLY A 594 -27.40 24.86 14.31
C GLY A 594 -26.48 23.82 13.66
N GLN A 595 -26.22 24.01 12.37
CA GLN A 595 -25.45 23.08 11.51
C GLN A 595 -24.00 23.59 11.29
N ASN A 596 -23.13 22.75 10.76
CA ASN A 596 -21.74 23.09 10.42
C ASN A 596 -20.90 23.52 11.63
N LEU A 597 -21.22 22.98 12.81
CA LEU A 597 -20.45 23.09 14.04
C LEU A 597 -20.41 21.71 14.70
N ILE A 598 -19.24 21.25 15.05
CA ILE A 598 -19.02 20.01 15.82
C ILE A 598 -18.13 20.36 17.00
N ALA A 599 -18.47 19.89 18.19
CA ALA A 599 -17.61 20.01 19.37
C ALA A 599 -17.61 18.71 20.17
N PHE A 600 -16.45 18.38 20.73
CA PHE A 600 -16.31 17.24 21.63
C PHE A 600 -15.29 17.53 22.73
N ARG A 601 -15.38 16.74 23.75
CA ARG A 601 -14.53 16.78 24.95
C ARG A 601 -13.81 15.46 25.11
N LEU A 602 -12.52 15.50 25.44
CA LEU A 602 -11.74 14.38 25.93
C LEU A 602 -11.49 14.59 27.40
N LYS A 603 -12.15 13.82 28.26
CA LYS A 603 -12.27 14.06 29.71
C LYS A 603 -11.45 13.07 30.55
N GLU A 604 -11.19 13.45 31.80
CA GLU A 604 -10.63 12.56 32.83
C GLU A 604 -9.24 12.02 32.41
N ARG A 605 -8.33 12.88 31.95
CA ARG A 605 -6.98 12.52 31.51
C ARG A 605 -6.99 11.31 30.55
N ALA A 606 -7.82 11.40 29.51
CA ALA A 606 -8.00 10.32 28.54
C ALA A 606 -6.66 9.70 28.12
N ASN A 607 -6.58 8.38 28.13
CA ASN A 607 -5.37 7.60 27.79
C ASN A 607 -4.11 8.01 28.61
N GLY A 608 -4.30 8.52 29.83
CA GLY A 608 -3.19 8.96 30.71
C GLY A 608 -2.58 10.30 30.32
N ASP A 609 -3.31 11.15 29.59
CA ASP A 609 -2.85 12.48 29.17
C ASP A 609 -2.50 13.36 30.38
N SER A 610 -1.54 14.27 30.17
CA SER A 610 -1.18 15.30 31.15
C SER A 610 -2.30 16.33 31.32
N TRP A 611 -3.09 16.60 30.28
CA TRP A 611 -4.22 17.49 30.33
C TRP A 611 -5.44 16.79 30.93
N GLU A 612 -6.11 17.43 31.85
CA GLU A 612 -7.26 16.84 32.55
C GLU A 612 -8.46 16.74 31.62
N ASP A 613 -8.65 17.77 30.80
CA ASP A 613 -9.84 17.97 30.00
C ASP A 613 -9.45 18.73 28.74
N ILE A 614 -9.81 18.22 27.58
CA ILE A 614 -9.54 18.85 26.29
C ILE A 614 -10.87 19.09 25.58
N ILE A 615 -11.09 20.32 25.12
CA ILE A 615 -12.22 20.68 24.29
C ILE A 615 -11.72 20.96 22.88
N VAL A 616 -12.36 20.32 21.91
CA VAL A 616 -12.10 20.50 20.48
C VAL A 616 -13.39 20.92 19.81
N ALA A 617 -13.34 21.96 18.99
CA ALA A 617 -14.47 22.39 18.19
C ALA A 617 -14.06 22.73 16.75
N PHE A 618 -14.94 22.40 15.81
CA PHE A 618 -14.79 22.63 14.38
C PHE A 618 -15.95 23.45 13.87
N ASN A 619 -15.69 24.65 13.38
CA ASN A 619 -16.69 25.55 12.82
C ASN A 619 -16.39 25.79 11.34
N SER A 620 -17.18 25.21 10.44
CA SER A 620 -17.03 25.43 9.00
C SER A 620 -17.88 26.59 8.47
N ARG A 621 -18.70 27.23 9.33
CA ARG A 621 -19.44 28.44 8.98
C ARG A 621 -18.46 29.59 8.66
N THR A 622 -18.86 30.50 7.83
CA THR A 622 -18.08 31.75 7.59
C THR A 622 -18.11 32.71 8.78
N THR A 623 -19.10 32.56 9.67
CA THR A 623 -19.30 33.39 10.87
C THR A 623 -18.84 32.68 12.14
N PRO A 624 -18.40 33.41 13.17
CA PRO A 624 -18.17 32.84 14.49
C PRO A 624 -19.41 32.13 15.07
N ALA A 625 -19.19 31.08 15.82
CA ALA A 625 -20.24 30.32 16.49
C ALA A 625 -20.06 30.33 18.02
N ARG A 626 -21.17 30.36 18.76
CA ARG A 626 -21.15 30.18 20.21
C ARG A 626 -21.13 28.69 20.54
N LEU A 627 -20.37 28.34 21.57
CA LEU A 627 -20.29 27.01 22.10
C LEU A 627 -20.38 27.06 23.63
N GLU A 628 -21.34 26.33 24.16
CA GLU A 628 -21.42 26.10 25.60
C GLU A 628 -20.37 25.06 26.03
N ILE A 629 -19.63 25.36 27.08
CA ILE A 629 -18.58 24.49 27.59
C ILE A 629 -18.74 24.30 29.11
N PRO A 630 -18.22 23.20 29.68
CA PRO A 630 -18.19 23.01 31.12
C PRO A 630 -17.47 24.19 31.82
N VAL A 631 -17.97 24.59 32.99
CA VAL A 631 -17.36 25.65 33.79
C VAL A 631 -15.93 25.31 34.14
N GLY A 632 -15.01 26.25 33.89
CA GLY A 632 -13.58 26.06 34.19
C GLY A 632 -12.75 27.14 33.52
N LYS A 633 -11.47 27.19 33.87
CA LYS A 633 -10.49 28.02 33.20
C LYS A 633 -9.67 27.15 32.25
N TYR A 634 -9.70 27.48 30.98
CA TYR A 634 -9.03 26.72 29.93
C TYR A 634 -7.90 27.54 29.30
N THR A 635 -6.80 26.87 28.96
CA THR A 635 -5.74 27.42 28.11
C THR A 635 -6.07 27.10 26.66
N VAL A 636 -6.14 28.10 25.80
CA VAL A 636 -6.37 27.93 24.35
C VAL A 636 -5.04 27.63 23.68
N VAL A 637 -4.97 26.55 22.90
CA VAL A 637 -3.76 26.11 22.17
C VAL A 637 -3.92 26.11 20.66
N CYS A 638 -5.17 26.05 20.17
CA CYS A 638 -5.47 26.21 18.74
C CYS A 638 -6.65 27.16 18.59
N LYS A 639 -6.49 28.19 17.79
CA LYS A 639 -7.54 29.15 17.45
C LYS A 639 -7.17 29.94 16.20
N ASP A 640 -8.16 30.17 15.34
CA ASP A 640 -8.05 31.05 14.15
C ASP A 640 -6.86 30.70 13.24
N GLY A 641 -6.64 29.38 13.01
CA GLY A 641 -5.57 28.88 12.16
C GLY A 641 -4.17 28.97 12.74
N VAL A 642 -4.04 29.19 14.07
CA VAL A 642 -2.77 29.22 14.79
C VAL A 642 -2.75 28.18 15.90
N ILE A 643 -1.63 27.50 16.07
CA ILE A 643 -1.37 26.56 17.17
C ILE A 643 -0.16 27.01 17.97
N ASP A 644 -0.30 27.11 19.30
CA ASP A 644 0.83 27.24 20.23
C ASP A 644 0.49 26.48 21.52
N VAL A 645 1.21 25.40 21.78
CA VAL A 645 1.01 24.57 22.98
C VAL A 645 1.34 25.29 24.29
N ARG A 646 2.10 26.40 24.25
CA ARG A 646 2.36 27.27 25.40
C ARG A 646 1.14 28.12 25.76
N GLY A 647 0.16 28.24 24.86
CA GLY A 647 -1.09 28.94 25.00
C GLY A 647 -1.21 30.23 24.18
N LEU A 648 -2.39 30.38 23.59
CA LEU A 648 -2.85 31.58 22.86
C LEU A 648 -3.72 32.50 23.74
N GLY A 649 -3.72 32.28 25.06
CA GLY A 649 -4.54 32.97 26.02
C GLY A 649 -5.40 32.01 26.84
N THR A 650 -6.22 32.54 27.72
CA THR A 650 -7.12 31.78 28.59
C THR A 650 -8.58 32.12 28.31
N GLN A 651 -9.43 31.13 28.46
CA GLN A 651 -10.88 31.23 28.33
C GLN A 651 -11.54 30.72 29.61
N THR A 652 -12.58 31.41 30.06
CA THR A 652 -13.35 30.96 31.24
C THR A 652 -14.80 30.69 30.78
N GLY A 653 -15.30 29.46 31.06
CA GLY A 653 -16.66 29.06 30.71
C GLY A 653 -17.74 29.87 31.48
N PRO A 654 -19.03 29.71 31.13
CA PRO A 654 -19.62 28.57 30.41
C PRO A 654 -19.72 28.68 28.89
N GLU A 655 -19.25 29.76 28.28
CA GLU A 655 -19.39 29.98 26.83
C GLU A 655 -18.06 30.39 26.20
N VAL A 656 -17.83 29.97 24.95
CA VAL A 656 -16.68 30.36 24.14
C VAL A 656 -17.12 30.65 22.70
N ILE A 657 -16.38 31.52 22.01
CA ILE A 657 -16.57 31.81 20.59
C ILE A 657 -15.58 31.01 19.76
N VAL A 658 -16.09 30.18 18.87
CA VAL A 658 -15.33 29.44 17.86
C VAL A 658 -15.28 30.27 16.58
N PRO A 659 -14.11 30.75 16.11
CA PRO A 659 -14.02 31.56 14.89
C PRO A 659 -14.57 30.84 13.67
N GLY A 660 -15.01 31.58 12.65
CA GLY A 660 -15.49 31.00 11.40
C GLY A 660 -14.40 30.32 10.60
N GLN A 661 -14.70 29.21 9.93
CA GLN A 661 -13.79 28.38 9.14
C GLN A 661 -12.49 28.05 9.92
N SER A 662 -12.66 27.60 11.16
CA SER A 662 -11.54 27.40 12.08
C SER A 662 -11.83 26.29 13.09
N ALA A 663 -10.76 25.73 13.61
CA ALA A 663 -10.79 24.87 14.79
C ALA A 663 -10.46 25.65 16.06
N LEU A 664 -10.99 25.19 17.20
CA LEU A 664 -10.63 25.61 18.54
C LEU A 664 -10.18 24.37 19.32
N ILE A 665 -9.00 24.43 19.92
CA ILE A 665 -8.53 23.42 20.91
C ILE A 665 -8.11 24.15 22.17
N MET A 666 -8.62 23.70 23.31
CA MET A 666 -8.26 24.23 24.61
C MET A 666 -8.30 23.15 25.69
N TYR A 667 -7.56 23.35 26.77
CA TYR A 667 -7.43 22.35 27.83
C TYR A 667 -7.42 22.99 29.23
N LYS A 668 -7.67 22.17 30.25
CA LYS A 668 -7.42 22.44 31.66
C LYS A 668 -6.69 21.27 32.33
#